data_b650603e6b6bd73e7cc2f024be25ae8e
#
_entry.id   b650603e6b6bd73e7cc2f024be25ae8e
#
_cell.length_a   1.000
_cell.length_b   1.000
_cell.length_c   1.000
_cell.angle_alpha   90.00
_cell.angle_beta   90.00
_cell.angle_gamma   90.00
#
_symmetry.space_group_name_H-M   'P 1'
#
loop_
_entity.id
_entity.type
_entity.pdbx_description
1 polymer ?
#
loop_
_entity_poly.entity_id
_entity_poly.type
_entity_poly.pdbx_seq_one_letter_code
_entity_poly.pdbx_strand_id
1 'polypeptide(L)'
;MAGKNIESVLLEERSFPPPPGFTAKAGLKPAELEKLRSAAAADYVGFWADMARKELVWQEPFTVTLDESDAPNYRWFSDGRLNVSFNCLDVHLAERGHKTAIIFEAEGGDARHLSYRELHAEVCRFAGALRAQGVQKGDRVIIYMPLIPETVIAMHACNRIGAIHSVVFGGFSAPALRDRIIDTEAKVVITADGGWRAGHVVELKAAADKALAEGCPSVERVIVFKRTGKLVAMDPQRDVWWSDVIEGQPPTLEPEWVDAEHPLFLLYTSGSTGKPKGIQHSSGGYLLQSKLSSRWVFDLQDDDVFWCTADVGWVTGHTYVAYGPLACGATLVLYEGAPTTPDAGRFWKICQTHGVTIFYTAPTAIRALMKLGDEWPARYDLSKLRLLGSVGEPINPEAWMWYHRVIGGERCPIVDTWWQTETGAAMISPLPATTATKPGSCTIPLPGIEADIVDDNGKPVKRPEAGGYLVIKKPWPAMLRTLWRDNDRYLASYWEKFNNRYYVAGDSARRDKDGYYWIMGRIDDVLNVAGHRLGTMEIESALVANPLVAEAAVVGKPHEIKGEAVFAFVVLRGARPTGDAGELVQKLRTWVGEQVGAIAKPDDIRFADNLPKTRSGKIMRRLLRSIARGEEILQDVSTLENPAILDQLRGVESGDTVSPTAAAPAHAAAPATKKKVAGPEEIGRQ
;
A
#
# COMPACT_ATOMS: atom_id res chain seq x y z
N MET A 1 -12.91 33.35 9.51
CA MET A 1 -11.77 33.46 8.56
C MET A 1 -12.05 32.46 7.45
N ALA A 2 -12.04 32.87 6.19
CA ALA A 2 -12.24 31.93 5.08
C ALA A 2 -11.10 30.90 5.10
N GLY A 3 -11.41 29.62 5.07
CA GLY A 3 -10.43 28.53 5.02
C GLY A 3 -9.52 28.75 3.81
N LYS A 4 -8.22 28.78 4.03
CA LYS A 4 -7.24 28.91 2.95
C LYS A 4 -7.12 27.55 2.24
N ASN A 5 -7.38 27.54 0.94
CA ASN A 5 -7.17 26.35 0.11
C ASN A 5 -5.66 26.00 0.05
N ILE A 6 -5.36 24.73 -0.22
CA ILE A 6 -4.00 24.29 -0.54
C ILE A 6 -3.63 24.87 -1.91
N GLU A 7 -2.47 25.50 -2.02
CA GLU A 7 -2.01 26.08 -3.28
C GLU A 7 -1.25 25.03 -4.09
N SER A 8 -1.54 24.91 -5.37
CA SER A 8 -0.80 24.12 -6.34
C SER A 8 -0.12 25.04 -7.33
N VAL A 9 1.15 24.82 -7.57
CA VAL A 9 1.99 25.66 -8.44
C VAL A 9 2.57 24.85 -9.60
N LEU A 10 2.66 23.52 -9.46
CA LEU A 10 3.17 22.65 -10.51
C LEU A 10 2.04 22.32 -11.51
N LEU A 11 2.15 22.86 -12.73
CA LEU A 11 1.19 22.63 -13.81
C LEU A 11 1.78 21.63 -14.81
N GLU A 12 1.12 20.49 -14.98
CA GLU A 12 1.45 19.49 -16.00
C GLU A 12 0.45 19.62 -17.16
N GLU A 13 0.94 19.96 -18.34
CA GLU A 13 0.10 20.20 -19.52
C GLU A 13 0.14 19.05 -20.54
N ARG A 14 1.11 18.14 -20.43
CA ARG A 14 1.22 17.00 -21.35
C ARG A 14 0.02 16.08 -21.21
N SER A 15 -0.54 15.66 -22.33
CA SER A 15 -1.69 14.76 -22.37
C SER A 15 -1.46 13.68 -23.43
N PHE A 16 -1.77 12.44 -23.06
CA PHE A 16 -1.56 11.25 -23.90
C PHE A 16 -2.92 10.58 -24.13
N PRO A 17 -3.49 10.71 -25.34
CA PRO A 17 -4.75 10.06 -25.66
C PRO A 17 -4.60 8.54 -25.65
N PRO A 18 -5.70 7.79 -25.48
CA PRO A 18 -5.67 6.33 -25.61
C PRO A 18 -5.08 5.90 -26.96
N PRO A 19 -4.09 4.97 -26.97
CA PRO A 19 -3.52 4.52 -28.23
C PRO A 19 -4.59 3.83 -29.10
N PRO A 20 -4.73 4.17 -30.41
CA PRO A 20 -5.78 3.61 -31.27
C PRO A 20 -5.75 2.07 -31.33
N GLY A 21 -4.56 1.46 -31.36
CA GLY A 21 -4.39 0.02 -31.37
C GLY A 21 -4.84 -0.65 -30.07
N PHE A 22 -4.72 0.02 -28.93
CA PHE A 22 -5.25 -0.43 -27.66
C PHE A 22 -6.79 -0.32 -27.64
N THR A 23 -7.32 0.87 -27.97
CA THR A 23 -8.77 1.13 -27.99
C THR A 23 -9.53 0.16 -28.87
N ALA A 24 -8.96 -0.22 -30.02
CA ALA A 24 -9.59 -1.17 -30.95
C ALA A 24 -9.86 -2.53 -30.30
N LYS A 25 -8.97 -3.02 -29.42
CA LYS A 25 -9.02 -4.34 -28.79
C LYS A 25 -9.62 -4.33 -27.37
N ALA A 26 -9.77 -3.17 -26.77
CA ALA A 26 -10.20 -3.04 -25.38
C ALA A 26 -11.61 -3.62 -25.14
N GLY A 27 -11.80 -4.22 -23.99
CA GLY A 27 -13.09 -4.76 -23.54
C GLY A 27 -14.10 -3.68 -23.19
N LEU A 28 -13.65 -2.58 -22.53
CA LEU A 28 -14.50 -1.45 -22.17
C LEU A 28 -14.38 -0.33 -23.20
N LYS A 29 -15.41 -0.13 -24.01
CA LYS A 29 -15.50 0.92 -25.02
C LYS A 29 -16.06 2.23 -24.44
N PRO A 30 -15.82 3.42 -25.08
CA PRO A 30 -16.35 4.68 -24.61
C PRO A 30 -17.88 4.71 -24.42
N ALA A 31 -18.64 4.12 -25.34
CA ALA A 31 -20.10 4.05 -25.25
C ALA A 31 -20.59 3.17 -24.08
N GLU A 32 -19.85 2.12 -23.74
CA GLU A 32 -20.17 1.25 -22.60
C GLU A 32 -19.84 1.96 -21.27
N LEU A 33 -18.70 2.64 -21.21
CA LEU A 33 -18.34 3.45 -20.05
C LEU A 33 -19.41 4.51 -19.76
N GLU A 34 -19.91 5.20 -20.79
CA GLU A 34 -20.95 6.21 -20.62
C GLU A 34 -22.25 5.57 -20.10
N LYS A 35 -22.61 4.37 -20.57
CA LYS A 35 -23.75 3.62 -20.01
C LYS A 35 -23.56 3.30 -18.53
N LEU A 36 -22.38 2.83 -18.13
CA LEU A 36 -22.10 2.52 -16.73
C LEU A 36 -22.19 3.76 -15.86
N ARG A 37 -21.65 4.90 -16.30
CA ARG A 37 -21.73 6.17 -15.59
C ARG A 37 -23.16 6.70 -15.48
N SER A 38 -23.89 6.67 -16.57
CA SER A 38 -25.29 7.10 -16.61
C SER A 38 -26.17 6.23 -15.72
N ALA A 39 -25.96 4.90 -15.72
CA ALA A 39 -26.69 3.98 -14.84
C ALA A 39 -26.38 4.26 -13.35
N ALA A 40 -25.11 4.43 -13.00
CA ALA A 40 -24.70 4.75 -11.63
C ALA A 40 -25.23 6.11 -11.15
N ALA A 41 -25.33 7.10 -12.04
CA ALA A 41 -25.88 8.42 -11.72
C ALA A 41 -27.41 8.40 -11.58
N ALA A 42 -28.11 7.58 -12.37
CA ALA A 42 -29.57 7.48 -12.36
C ALA A 42 -30.08 6.68 -11.14
N ASP A 43 -29.47 5.54 -10.84
CA ASP A 43 -29.82 4.68 -9.72
C ASP A 43 -28.56 4.05 -9.14
N TYR A 44 -28.02 4.70 -8.11
CA TYR A 44 -26.76 4.29 -7.48
C TYR A 44 -26.83 2.90 -6.84
N VAL A 45 -27.90 2.61 -6.13
CA VAL A 45 -28.08 1.32 -5.42
C VAL A 45 -28.37 0.21 -6.42
N GLY A 46 -29.25 0.47 -7.39
CA GLY A 46 -29.56 -0.47 -8.47
C GLY A 46 -28.35 -0.78 -9.33
N PHE A 47 -27.50 0.21 -9.64
CA PHE A 47 -26.23 -0.01 -10.35
C PHE A 47 -25.35 -1.07 -9.67
N TRP A 48 -25.12 -0.93 -8.37
CA TRP A 48 -24.31 -1.90 -7.63
C TRP A 48 -25.00 -3.25 -7.49
N ALA A 49 -26.33 -3.27 -7.36
CA ALA A 49 -27.10 -4.52 -7.35
C ALA A 49 -26.92 -5.29 -8.67
N ASP A 50 -27.05 -4.60 -9.81
CA ASP A 50 -26.90 -5.22 -11.13
C ASP A 50 -25.49 -5.71 -11.36
N MET A 51 -24.47 -4.92 -10.96
CA MET A 51 -23.07 -5.36 -11.03
C MET A 51 -22.83 -6.61 -10.18
N ALA A 52 -23.33 -6.66 -8.96
CA ALA A 52 -23.15 -7.79 -8.06
C ALA A 52 -23.82 -9.07 -8.58
N ARG A 53 -25.05 -8.96 -9.12
CA ARG A 53 -25.77 -10.10 -9.70
C ARG A 53 -25.09 -10.63 -10.97
N LYS A 54 -24.55 -9.74 -11.79
CA LYS A 54 -23.87 -10.09 -13.03
C LYS A 54 -22.49 -10.72 -12.82
N GLU A 55 -21.74 -10.20 -11.85
CA GLU A 55 -20.31 -10.49 -11.74
C GLU A 55 -19.97 -11.58 -10.72
N LEU A 56 -20.84 -11.82 -9.75
CA LEU A 56 -20.59 -12.81 -8.70
C LEU A 56 -21.60 -13.95 -8.75
N VAL A 57 -21.13 -15.14 -8.38
CA VAL A 57 -21.97 -16.32 -8.16
C VAL A 57 -22.41 -16.32 -6.69
N TRP A 58 -23.71 -16.31 -6.50
CA TRP A 58 -24.38 -16.31 -5.21
C TRP A 58 -25.00 -17.67 -4.95
N GLN A 59 -24.79 -18.24 -3.77
CA GLN A 59 -25.53 -19.43 -3.33
C GLN A 59 -26.96 -19.03 -2.95
N GLU A 60 -27.08 -17.94 -2.20
CA GLU A 60 -28.36 -17.29 -1.91
C GLU A 60 -28.26 -15.83 -2.38
N PRO A 61 -29.01 -15.45 -3.45
CA PRO A 61 -29.01 -14.08 -3.94
C PRO A 61 -29.57 -13.10 -2.91
N PHE A 62 -28.94 -11.93 -2.79
CA PHE A 62 -29.37 -10.87 -1.89
C PHE A 62 -30.67 -10.18 -2.36
N THR A 63 -31.45 -9.67 -1.42
CA THR A 63 -32.58 -8.77 -1.61
C THR A 63 -32.28 -7.36 -1.12
N VAL A 64 -31.44 -7.22 -0.07
CA VAL A 64 -30.99 -5.95 0.46
C VAL A 64 -29.63 -5.60 -0.13
N THR A 65 -29.60 -4.60 -1.04
CA THR A 65 -28.37 -4.18 -1.70
C THR A 65 -27.48 -3.33 -0.80
N LEU A 66 -28.07 -2.30 -0.17
CA LEU A 66 -27.38 -1.39 0.75
C LEU A 66 -28.27 -1.19 1.99
N ASP A 67 -27.70 -1.43 3.14
CA ASP A 67 -28.31 -1.12 4.44
C ASP A 67 -27.57 0.07 5.06
N GLU A 68 -28.29 1.18 5.24
CA GLU A 68 -27.84 2.44 5.80
C GLU A 68 -28.42 2.73 7.19
N SER A 69 -29.09 1.74 7.81
CA SER A 69 -29.81 1.92 9.08
C SER A 69 -28.87 2.30 10.24
N ASP A 70 -27.60 1.95 10.16
CA ASP A 70 -26.54 2.26 11.14
C ASP A 70 -25.41 3.11 10.52
N ALA A 71 -25.76 4.03 9.61
CA ALA A 71 -24.76 4.87 8.95
C ALA A 71 -23.93 5.67 9.97
N PRO A 72 -22.59 5.74 9.80
CA PRO A 72 -21.81 5.34 8.63
C PRO A 72 -21.29 3.90 8.65
N ASN A 73 -21.82 2.99 9.47
CA ASN A 73 -21.53 1.55 9.43
C ASN A 73 -22.37 0.88 8.34
N TYR A 74 -22.06 1.13 7.09
CA TYR A 74 -22.80 0.62 5.92
C TYR A 74 -22.60 -0.88 5.71
N ARG A 75 -23.67 -1.57 5.27
CA ARG A 75 -23.62 -2.99 4.87
C ARG A 75 -24.09 -3.16 3.44
N TRP A 76 -23.42 -4.02 2.70
CA TRP A 76 -23.72 -4.29 1.29
C TRP A 76 -24.11 -5.76 1.09
N PHE A 77 -25.23 -5.98 0.39
CA PHE A 77 -25.73 -7.32 0.05
C PHE A 77 -25.97 -8.19 1.29
N SER A 78 -26.46 -7.60 2.37
CA SER A 78 -26.39 -8.13 3.74
C SER A 78 -27.09 -9.48 3.97
N ASP A 79 -28.10 -9.81 3.14
CA ASP A 79 -28.85 -11.08 3.19
C ASP A 79 -28.41 -12.07 2.09
N GLY A 80 -27.41 -11.75 1.29
CA GLY A 80 -26.85 -12.65 0.28
C GLY A 80 -25.73 -13.53 0.83
N ARG A 81 -25.59 -14.75 0.25
CA ARG A 81 -24.53 -15.69 0.64
C ARG A 81 -23.68 -16.10 -0.55
N LEU A 82 -22.37 -16.09 -0.36
CA LEU A 82 -21.39 -16.48 -1.37
C LEU A 82 -20.14 -17.06 -0.71
N ASN A 83 -19.19 -17.52 -1.54
CA ASN A 83 -17.83 -17.82 -1.08
C ASN A 83 -16.81 -17.19 -2.02
N VAL A 84 -15.80 -16.52 -1.47
CA VAL A 84 -14.78 -15.79 -2.26
C VAL A 84 -13.87 -16.76 -3.00
N SER A 85 -13.41 -17.84 -2.35
CA SER A 85 -12.59 -18.87 -3.00
C SER A 85 -13.33 -19.51 -4.17
N PHE A 86 -14.63 -19.81 -4.03
CA PHE A 86 -15.48 -20.33 -5.11
C PHE A 86 -15.52 -19.38 -6.33
N ASN A 87 -15.75 -18.11 -6.08
CA ASN A 87 -15.82 -17.08 -7.13
C ASN A 87 -14.47 -16.78 -7.82
N CYS A 88 -13.34 -17.11 -7.16
CA CYS A 88 -12.01 -16.96 -7.75
C CYS A 88 -11.51 -18.21 -8.47
N LEU A 89 -11.97 -19.41 -8.12
CA LEU A 89 -11.41 -20.68 -8.59
C LEU A 89 -12.44 -21.59 -9.24
N ASP A 90 -13.48 -22.00 -8.50
CA ASP A 90 -14.44 -23.02 -8.95
C ASP A 90 -15.17 -22.61 -10.22
N VAL A 91 -15.58 -21.36 -10.33
CA VAL A 91 -16.28 -20.81 -11.51
C VAL A 91 -15.49 -20.95 -12.81
N HIS A 92 -14.17 -21.13 -12.71
CA HIS A 92 -13.28 -21.26 -13.88
C HIS A 92 -12.98 -22.72 -14.27
N LEU A 93 -13.31 -23.71 -13.42
CA LEU A 93 -12.85 -25.09 -13.61
C LEU A 93 -13.38 -25.74 -14.90
N ALA A 94 -14.61 -25.44 -15.26
CA ALA A 94 -15.23 -26.05 -16.46
C ALA A 94 -14.56 -25.58 -17.76
N GLU A 95 -14.34 -24.28 -17.90
CA GLU A 95 -13.84 -23.69 -19.15
C GLU A 95 -12.33 -23.43 -19.12
N ARG A 96 -11.78 -23.05 -17.95
CA ARG A 96 -10.40 -22.60 -17.75
C ARG A 96 -9.59 -23.49 -16.80
N GLY A 97 -10.09 -24.68 -16.44
CA GLY A 97 -9.41 -25.55 -15.46
C GLY A 97 -7.97 -25.90 -15.81
N HIS A 98 -7.64 -25.97 -17.11
CA HIS A 98 -6.29 -26.22 -17.61
C HIS A 98 -5.45 -24.95 -17.86
N LYS A 99 -6.08 -23.77 -17.83
CA LYS A 99 -5.37 -22.49 -17.99
C LYS A 99 -4.45 -22.25 -16.80
N THR A 100 -3.26 -21.73 -17.05
CA THR A 100 -2.33 -21.30 -15.98
C THR A 100 -2.98 -20.17 -15.19
N ALA A 101 -3.15 -20.38 -13.88
CA ALA A 101 -3.59 -19.38 -12.93
C ALA A 101 -2.39 -18.60 -12.36
N ILE A 102 -1.33 -19.31 -11.98
CA ILE A 102 -0.14 -18.74 -11.37
C ILE A 102 1.11 -19.23 -12.09
N ILE A 103 1.95 -18.29 -12.49
CA ILE A 103 3.35 -18.47 -12.86
C ILE A 103 4.18 -17.97 -11.65
N PHE A 104 4.80 -18.87 -10.94
CA PHE A 104 5.71 -18.52 -9.85
C PHE A 104 7.13 -18.52 -10.35
N GLU A 105 7.90 -17.49 -10.02
CA GLU A 105 9.33 -17.41 -10.25
C GLU A 105 10.08 -17.16 -8.93
N ALA A 106 10.97 -18.05 -8.58
CA ALA A 106 11.86 -17.92 -7.44
C ALA A 106 13.01 -16.94 -7.73
N GLU A 107 13.62 -16.38 -6.70
CA GLU A 107 14.78 -15.50 -6.84
C GLU A 107 15.94 -16.18 -7.58
N GLY A 108 16.11 -17.50 -7.39
CA GLY A 108 17.11 -18.32 -8.10
C GLY A 108 16.81 -18.52 -9.60
N GLY A 109 15.63 -18.17 -10.08
CA GLY A 109 15.22 -18.32 -11.48
C GLY A 109 14.42 -19.58 -11.77
N ASP A 110 14.20 -20.46 -10.78
CA ASP A 110 13.31 -21.61 -10.94
C ASP A 110 11.87 -21.15 -11.05
N ALA A 111 11.13 -21.70 -12.01
CA ALA A 111 9.73 -21.36 -12.23
C ALA A 111 8.80 -22.56 -12.03
N ARG A 112 7.61 -22.30 -11.50
CA ARG A 112 6.52 -23.29 -11.35
C ARG A 112 5.21 -22.71 -11.88
N HIS A 113 4.49 -23.50 -12.65
CA HIS A 113 3.19 -23.12 -13.18
C HIS A 113 2.11 -23.93 -12.46
N LEU A 114 1.04 -23.27 -12.06
CA LEU A 114 -0.17 -23.92 -11.54
C LEU A 114 -1.36 -23.53 -12.43
N SER A 115 -2.06 -24.52 -12.93
CA SER A 115 -3.35 -24.32 -13.57
C SER A 115 -4.43 -23.98 -12.53
N TYR A 116 -5.59 -23.46 -12.98
CA TYR A 116 -6.75 -23.24 -12.10
C TYR A 116 -7.17 -24.52 -11.39
N ARG A 117 -7.10 -25.67 -12.07
CA ARG A 117 -7.44 -26.99 -11.49
C ARG A 117 -6.46 -27.41 -10.40
N GLU A 118 -5.16 -27.21 -10.63
CA GLU A 118 -4.15 -27.53 -9.62
C GLU A 118 -4.23 -26.58 -8.43
N LEU A 119 -4.38 -25.25 -8.68
CA LEU A 119 -4.55 -24.28 -7.62
C LEU A 119 -5.79 -24.58 -6.76
N HIS A 120 -6.94 -24.88 -7.41
CA HIS A 120 -8.15 -25.29 -6.71
C HIS A 120 -7.93 -26.54 -5.84
N ALA A 121 -7.28 -27.56 -6.39
CA ALA A 121 -7.02 -28.80 -5.66
C ALA A 121 -6.13 -28.57 -4.43
N GLU A 122 -5.06 -27.76 -4.56
CA GLU A 122 -4.19 -27.40 -3.43
C GLU A 122 -4.93 -26.57 -2.37
N VAL A 123 -5.78 -25.62 -2.80
CA VAL A 123 -6.64 -24.86 -1.89
C VAL A 123 -7.60 -25.79 -1.12
N CYS A 124 -8.21 -26.74 -1.78
CA CYS A 124 -9.12 -27.72 -1.14
C CYS A 124 -8.39 -28.60 -0.14
N ARG A 125 -7.20 -29.13 -0.49
CA ARG A 125 -6.37 -29.92 0.41
C ARG A 125 -6.00 -29.11 1.66
N PHE A 126 -5.51 -27.90 1.49
CA PHE A 126 -5.09 -27.08 2.61
C PHE A 126 -6.28 -26.59 3.45
N ALA A 127 -7.43 -26.32 2.84
CA ALA A 127 -8.68 -26.01 3.55
C ALA A 127 -9.15 -27.19 4.42
N GLY A 128 -9.07 -28.42 3.90
CA GLY A 128 -9.30 -29.65 4.66
C GLY A 128 -8.33 -29.81 5.83
N ALA A 129 -7.04 -29.54 5.57
CA ALA A 129 -6.00 -29.54 6.60
C ALA A 129 -6.29 -28.53 7.73
N LEU A 130 -6.68 -27.29 7.39
CA LEU A 130 -7.06 -26.28 8.40
C LEU A 130 -8.25 -26.74 9.25
N ARG A 131 -9.30 -27.33 8.65
CA ARG A 131 -10.42 -27.93 9.40
C ARG A 131 -9.95 -29.07 10.32
N ALA A 132 -9.07 -29.93 9.84
CA ALA A 132 -8.49 -31.02 10.63
C ALA A 132 -7.64 -30.52 11.81
N GLN A 133 -7.02 -29.33 11.67
CA GLN A 133 -6.32 -28.63 12.75
C GLN A 133 -7.27 -27.82 13.66
N GLY A 134 -8.59 -27.96 13.50
CA GLY A 134 -9.60 -27.35 14.36
C GLY A 134 -10.02 -25.93 13.98
N VAL A 135 -9.62 -25.42 12.82
CA VAL A 135 -10.06 -24.10 12.33
C VAL A 135 -11.51 -24.14 11.89
N GLN A 136 -12.30 -23.22 12.39
CA GLN A 136 -13.73 -23.07 12.11
C GLN A 136 -14.04 -21.74 11.46
N LYS A 137 -15.25 -21.59 10.91
CA LYS A 137 -15.80 -20.32 10.42
C LYS A 137 -15.66 -19.22 11.48
N GLY A 138 -15.10 -18.09 11.09
CA GLY A 138 -14.86 -16.94 11.95
C GLY A 138 -13.59 -17.00 12.79
N ASP A 139 -12.86 -18.13 12.83
CA ASP A 139 -11.53 -18.17 13.45
C ASP A 139 -10.53 -17.31 12.66
N ARG A 140 -9.57 -16.71 13.37
CA ARG A 140 -8.51 -15.89 12.74
C ARG A 140 -7.27 -16.72 12.54
N VAL A 141 -6.69 -16.57 11.35
CA VAL A 141 -5.47 -17.26 10.92
C VAL A 141 -4.45 -16.22 10.49
N ILE A 142 -3.28 -16.21 11.13
CA ILE A 142 -2.16 -15.39 10.68
C ILE A 142 -1.40 -16.12 9.57
N ILE A 143 -1.07 -15.39 8.49
CA ILE A 143 -0.23 -15.88 7.41
C ILE A 143 1.04 -15.01 7.38
N TYR A 144 2.17 -15.58 7.78
CA TYR A 144 3.48 -14.95 7.83
C TYR A 144 4.46 -15.73 6.95
N MET A 145 4.35 -15.53 5.64
CA MET A 145 5.01 -16.33 4.61
C MET A 145 5.70 -15.44 3.56
N PRO A 146 6.66 -15.97 2.76
CA PRO A 146 7.16 -15.26 1.59
C PRO A 146 6.09 -15.24 0.48
N LEU A 147 6.28 -14.41 -0.55
CA LEU A 147 5.36 -14.33 -1.69
C LEU A 147 5.55 -15.55 -2.61
N ILE A 148 4.93 -16.65 -2.26
CA ILE A 148 4.94 -17.93 -2.98
C ILE A 148 3.51 -18.41 -3.22
N PRO A 149 3.26 -19.36 -4.12
CA PRO A 149 1.90 -19.89 -4.38
C PRO A 149 1.19 -20.38 -3.12
N GLU A 150 1.92 -20.99 -2.19
CA GLU A 150 1.37 -21.51 -0.93
C GLU A 150 0.77 -20.40 -0.06
N THR A 151 1.25 -19.16 -0.19
CA THR A 151 0.66 -18.01 0.51
C THR A 151 -0.72 -17.68 -0.05
N VAL A 152 -0.88 -17.68 -1.37
CA VAL A 152 -2.17 -17.49 -2.05
C VAL A 152 -3.12 -18.67 -1.74
N ILE A 153 -2.59 -19.91 -1.75
CA ILE A 153 -3.32 -21.12 -1.36
C ILE A 153 -3.85 -20.99 0.06
N ALA A 154 -3.03 -20.53 1.03
CA ALA A 154 -3.45 -20.34 2.42
C ALA A 154 -4.57 -19.29 2.54
N MET A 155 -4.48 -18.17 1.83
CA MET A 155 -5.51 -17.13 1.81
C MET A 155 -6.86 -17.71 1.31
N HIS A 156 -6.85 -18.39 0.17
CA HIS A 156 -8.06 -18.99 -0.38
C HIS A 156 -8.60 -20.17 0.43
N ALA A 157 -7.73 -20.95 1.06
CA ALA A 157 -8.13 -22.04 1.95
C ALA A 157 -8.87 -21.51 3.19
N CYS A 158 -8.40 -20.42 3.81
CA CYS A 158 -9.13 -19.73 4.87
C CYS A 158 -10.51 -19.29 4.40
N ASN A 159 -10.59 -18.62 3.25
CA ASN A 159 -11.85 -18.15 2.69
C ASN A 159 -12.80 -19.30 2.35
N ARG A 160 -12.28 -20.43 1.87
CA ARG A 160 -13.08 -21.61 1.52
C ARG A 160 -13.84 -22.18 2.72
N ILE A 161 -13.24 -22.10 3.92
CA ILE A 161 -13.87 -22.59 5.15
C ILE A 161 -14.48 -21.48 6.02
N GLY A 162 -14.55 -20.24 5.50
CA GLY A 162 -15.08 -19.08 6.24
C GLY A 162 -14.20 -18.59 7.39
N ALA A 163 -12.92 -18.97 7.43
CA ALA A 163 -11.96 -18.42 8.38
C ALA A 163 -11.47 -17.04 7.91
N ILE A 164 -11.13 -16.18 8.86
CA ILE A 164 -10.67 -14.80 8.64
C ILE A 164 -9.15 -14.81 8.65
N HIS A 165 -8.52 -14.53 7.50
CA HIS A 165 -7.06 -14.45 7.49
C HIS A 165 -6.55 -13.04 7.79
N SER A 166 -5.33 -12.97 8.32
CA SER A 166 -4.55 -11.74 8.40
C SER A 166 -3.13 -12.02 7.92
N VAL A 167 -2.80 -11.46 6.75
CA VAL A 167 -1.45 -11.63 6.19
C VAL A 167 -0.53 -10.60 6.80
N VAL A 168 0.61 -11.07 7.31
CA VAL A 168 1.68 -10.26 7.85
C VAL A 168 2.87 -10.34 6.90
N PHE A 169 3.36 -9.20 6.43
CA PHE A 169 4.50 -9.16 5.52
C PHE A 169 5.71 -9.90 6.11
N GLY A 170 6.27 -10.87 5.37
CA GLY A 170 7.37 -11.74 5.83
C GLY A 170 8.66 -11.02 6.23
N GLY A 171 8.74 -9.74 5.95
CA GLY A 171 9.83 -8.88 6.39
C GLY A 171 9.59 -8.16 7.72
N PHE A 172 8.43 -8.29 8.38
CA PHE A 172 8.19 -7.63 9.65
C PHE A 172 8.92 -8.32 10.80
N SER A 173 9.21 -7.54 11.85
CA SER A 173 9.89 -8.01 13.05
C SER A 173 8.97 -8.89 13.92
N ALA A 174 9.57 -9.69 14.81
CA ALA A 174 8.84 -10.52 15.76
C ALA A 174 7.83 -9.74 16.64
N PRO A 175 8.17 -8.55 17.21
CA PRO A 175 7.19 -7.73 17.91
C PRO A 175 6.01 -7.32 17.04
N ALA A 176 6.26 -6.90 15.78
CA ALA A 176 5.19 -6.53 14.87
C ALA A 176 4.26 -7.71 14.52
N LEU A 177 4.80 -8.93 14.41
CA LEU A 177 4.02 -10.15 14.24
C LEU A 177 3.22 -10.48 15.50
N ARG A 178 3.87 -10.45 16.69
CA ARG A 178 3.21 -10.70 17.99
C ARG A 178 1.99 -9.80 18.20
N ASP A 179 2.16 -8.50 17.98
CA ASP A 179 1.08 -7.53 18.21
C ASP A 179 -0.16 -7.83 17.36
N ARG A 180 0.04 -8.32 16.13
CA ARG A 180 -1.05 -8.74 15.23
C ARG A 180 -1.69 -10.05 15.67
N ILE A 181 -0.90 -11.02 16.13
CA ILE A 181 -1.41 -12.29 16.70
C ILE A 181 -2.30 -11.99 17.91
N ILE A 182 -1.84 -11.14 18.82
CA ILE A 182 -2.58 -10.76 20.04
C ILE A 182 -3.87 -10.02 19.69
N ASP A 183 -3.80 -9.01 18.82
CA ASP A 183 -4.96 -8.17 18.46
C ASP A 183 -6.04 -8.96 17.72
N THR A 184 -5.65 -9.90 16.86
CA THR A 184 -6.56 -10.80 16.14
C THR A 184 -7.04 -11.96 16.99
N GLU A 185 -6.36 -12.29 18.10
CA GLU A 185 -6.54 -13.56 18.83
C GLU A 185 -6.49 -14.76 17.86
N ALA A 186 -5.45 -14.77 17.01
CA ALA A 186 -5.31 -15.80 16.00
C ALA A 186 -5.11 -17.19 16.62
N LYS A 187 -5.84 -18.18 16.09
CA LYS A 187 -5.79 -19.56 16.52
C LYS A 187 -4.64 -20.34 15.86
N VAL A 188 -4.35 -20.01 14.62
CA VAL A 188 -3.31 -20.66 13.82
C VAL A 188 -2.38 -19.62 13.22
N VAL A 189 -1.08 -19.93 13.20
CA VAL A 189 -0.05 -19.20 12.46
C VAL A 189 0.47 -20.10 11.34
N ILE A 190 0.43 -19.62 10.11
CA ILE A 190 1.03 -20.27 8.95
C ILE A 190 2.32 -19.54 8.61
N THR A 191 3.44 -20.24 8.56
CA THR A 191 4.75 -19.65 8.26
C THR A 191 5.58 -20.58 7.38
N ALA A 192 6.82 -20.20 7.07
CA ALA A 192 7.79 -21.02 6.36
C ALA A 192 9.10 -21.13 7.15
N ASP A 193 9.91 -22.14 6.85
CA ASP A 193 11.27 -22.26 7.40
C ASP A 193 12.11 -21.01 7.09
N GLY A 194 11.85 -20.37 5.96
CA GLY A 194 12.45 -19.12 5.51
C GLY A 194 11.89 -18.69 4.17
N GLY A 195 12.41 -17.58 3.64
CA GLY A 195 12.13 -17.08 2.30
C GLY A 195 13.37 -16.46 1.69
N TRP A 196 13.42 -16.34 0.36
CA TRP A 196 14.55 -15.76 -0.35
C TRP A 196 14.34 -14.28 -0.65
N ARG A 197 15.31 -13.42 -0.33
CA ARG A 197 15.31 -12.02 -0.70
C ARG A 197 16.71 -11.44 -0.80
N ALA A 198 17.06 -10.85 -1.93
CA ALA A 198 18.36 -10.24 -2.22
C ALA A 198 19.54 -11.19 -1.96
N GLY A 199 19.41 -12.47 -2.36
CA GLY A 199 20.43 -13.51 -2.17
C GLY A 199 20.54 -14.05 -0.74
N HIS A 200 19.68 -13.63 0.17
CA HIS A 200 19.71 -14.06 1.58
C HIS A 200 18.42 -14.77 1.99
N VAL A 201 18.54 -15.64 3.00
CA VAL A 201 17.40 -16.27 3.64
C VAL A 201 16.84 -15.36 4.74
N VAL A 202 15.58 -14.99 4.62
CA VAL A 202 14.81 -14.35 5.70
C VAL A 202 14.28 -15.44 6.61
N GLU A 203 14.66 -15.43 7.88
CA GLU A 203 14.37 -16.48 8.87
C GLU A 203 12.95 -16.33 9.47
N LEU A 204 11.93 -16.76 8.74
CA LEU A 204 10.54 -16.54 9.12
C LEU A 204 10.13 -17.35 10.35
N LYS A 205 10.45 -18.65 10.40
CA LYS A 205 10.12 -19.49 11.55
C LYS A 205 10.75 -19.00 12.84
N ALA A 206 12.03 -18.57 12.78
CA ALA A 206 12.72 -18.01 13.96
C ALA A 206 12.05 -16.72 14.46
N ALA A 207 11.60 -15.85 13.54
CA ALA A 207 10.85 -14.66 13.91
C ALA A 207 9.48 -14.99 14.50
N ALA A 208 8.79 -16.00 13.95
CA ALA A 208 7.52 -16.49 14.49
C ALA A 208 7.69 -17.08 15.91
N ASP A 209 8.72 -17.90 16.13
CA ASP A 209 9.00 -18.46 17.45
C ASP A 209 9.29 -17.39 18.49
N LYS A 210 10.07 -16.37 18.12
CA LYS A 210 10.34 -15.23 18.99
C LYS A 210 9.06 -14.46 19.33
N ALA A 211 8.17 -14.23 18.36
CA ALA A 211 6.89 -13.57 18.59
C ALA A 211 6.00 -14.37 19.56
N LEU A 212 5.95 -15.70 19.37
CA LEU A 212 5.14 -16.61 20.19
C LEU A 212 5.67 -16.75 21.62
N ALA A 213 6.99 -16.72 21.82
CA ALA A 213 7.61 -16.78 23.14
C ALA A 213 7.28 -15.54 24.00
N GLU A 214 6.89 -14.44 23.41
CA GLU A 214 6.52 -13.20 24.09
C GLU A 214 5.02 -13.11 24.47
N GLY A 215 4.27 -14.23 24.42
CA GLY A 215 2.92 -14.36 24.97
C GLY A 215 1.78 -14.22 23.95
N CYS A 216 1.56 -15.27 23.15
CA CYS A 216 0.42 -15.39 22.22
C CYS A 216 -0.47 -16.58 22.60
N PRO A 217 -1.25 -16.50 23.69
CA PRO A 217 -1.97 -17.65 24.27
C PRO A 217 -3.09 -18.20 23.39
N SER A 218 -3.55 -17.44 22.39
CA SER A 218 -4.60 -17.88 21.46
C SER A 218 -4.11 -18.87 20.41
N VAL A 219 -2.78 -18.94 20.17
CA VAL A 219 -2.21 -19.79 19.13
C VAL A 219 -2.15 -21.25 19.57
N GLU A 220 -2.93 -22.09 18.92
CA GLU A 220 -2.98 -23.54 19.17
C GLU A 220 -2.03 -24.30 18.23
N ARG A 221 -1.82 -23.82 17.00
CA ARG A 221 -1.01 -24.49 15.98
C ARG A 221 -0.16 -23.52 15.17
N VAL A 222 1.03 -23.97 14.79
CA VAL A 222 1.90 -23.31 13.80
C VAL A 222 2.14 -24.29 12.66
N ILE A 223 1.70 -23.93 11.45
CA ILE A 223 1.90 -24.74 10.24
C ILE A 223 3.10 -24.17 9.48
N VAL A 224 4.12 -25.01 9.26
CA VAL A 224 5.41 -24.58 8.70
C VAL A 224 5.60 -25.16 7.31
N PHE A 225 5.74 -24.28 6.29
CA PHE A 225 6.08 -24.68 4.93
C PHE A 225 7.60 -24.79 4.78
N LYS A 226 8.07 -25.89 4.18
CA LYS A 226 9.50 -26.10 3.91
C LYS A 226 9.88 -25.44 2.58
N ARG A 227 10.33 -24.17 2.63
CA ARG A 227 10.69 -23.39 1.44
C ARG A 227 12.16 -23.41 1.10
N THR A 228 13.01 -23.19 2.11
CA THR A 228 14.47 -23.06 1.92
C THR A 228 15.22 -24.35 2.23
N GLY A 229 14.62 -25.25 2.97
CA GLY A 229 15.24 -26.45 3.48
C GLY A 229 16.18 -26.20 4.67
N LYS A 230 16.19 -24.96 5.21
CA LYS A 230 16.95 -24.64 6.43
C LYS A 230 16.38 -25.40 7.61
N LEU A 231 17.27 -25.90 8.45
CA LEU A 231 16.87 -26.55 9.71
C LEU A 231 16.28 -25.49 10.65
N VAL A 232 15.07 -25.73 11.13
CA VAL A 232 14.36 -24.89 12.10
C VAL A 232 13.94 -25.70 13.31
N ALA A 233 13.83 -25.04 14.47
CA ALA A 233 13.26 -25.64 15.65
C ALA A 233 11.75 -25.89 15.44
N MET A 234 11.26 -27.06 15.88
CA MET A 234 9.85 -27.43 15.84
C MET A 234 9.43 -27.82 17.24
N ASP A 235 8.43 -27.13 17.79
CA ASP A 235 7.78 -27.50 19.06
C ASP A 235 6.80 -28.64 18.78
N PRO A 236 7.03 -29.86 19.25
CA PRO A 236 6.20 -31.01 18.89
C PRO A 236 4.76 -30.93 19.43
N GLN A 237 4.47 -30.02 20.36
CA GLN A 237 3.11 -29.82 20.89
C GLN A 237 2.30 -28.83 20.07
N ARG A 238 2.96 -27.96 19.29
CA ARG A 238 2.35 -26.83 18.59
C ARG A 238 2.61 -26.84 17.09
N ASP A 239 3.83 -27.18 16.67
CA ASP A 239 4.30 -26.99 15.31
C ASP A 239 4.11 -28.27 14.48
N VAL A 240 3.63 -28.09 13.24
CA VAL A 240 3.42 -29.17 12.27
C VAL A 240 3.92 -28.75 10.90
N TRP A 241 4.43 -29.70 10.12
CA TRP A 241 4.82 -29.40 8.75
C TRP A 241 3.59 -29.29 7.84
N TRP A 242 3.64 -28.38 6.88
CA TRP A 242 2.63 -28.24 5.84
C TRP A 242 2.40 -29.55 5.08
N SER A 243 3.49 -30.24 4.70
CA SER A 243 3.45 -31.55 4.02
C SER A 243 2.61 -32.58 4.78
N ASP A 244 2.78 -32.62 6.10
CA ASP A 244 2.15 -33.63 6.93
C ASP A 244 0.64 -33.37 7.12
N VAL A 245 0.25 -32.09 7.22
CA VAL A 245 -1.16 -31.75 7.41
C VAL A 245 -1.99 -31.87 6.11
N ILE A 246 -1.38 -31.74 4.94
CA ILE A 246 -2.07 -31.94 3.65
C ILE A 246 -2.11 -33.39 3.20
N GLU A 247 -1.29 -34.27 3.78
CA GLU A 247 -1.27 -35.68 3.43
C GLU A 247 -2.64 -36.32 3.65
N GLY A 248 -3.11 -37.04 2.64
CA GLY A 248 -4.43 -37.69 2.67
C GLY A 248 -5.65 -36.76 2.54
N GLN A 249 -5.46 -35.45 2.46
CA GLN A 249 -6.57 -34.52 2.26
C GLN A 249 -7.12 -34.59 0.81
N PRO A 250 -8.45 -34.59 0.64
CA PRO A 250 -9.07 -34.68 -0.68
C PRO A 250 -8.80 -33.40 -1.50
N PRO A 251 -8.66 -33.53 -2.87
CA PRO A 251 -8.44 -32.39 -3.75
C PRO A 251 -9.73 -31.59 -4.03
N THR A 252 -10.82 -31.92 -3.36
CA THR A 252 -12.11 -31.24 -3.44
C THR A 252 -12.68 -31.06 -2.05
N LEU A 253 -13.23 -29.90 -1.78
CA LEU A 253 -13.91 -29.57 -0.54
C LEU A 253 -15.03 -28.60 -0.83
N GLU A 254 -16.25 -28.88 -0.40
CA GLU A 254 -17.35 -27.94 -0.50
C GLU A 254 -17.04 -26.64 0.25
N PRO A 255 -17.28 -25.46 -0.36
CA PRO A 255 -17.03 -24.20 0.31
C PRO A 255 -18.04 -23.94 1.43
N GLU A 256 -17.59 -23.28 2.47
CA GLU A 256 -18.46 -22.70 3.48
C GLU A 256 -19.12 -21.44 2.89
N TRP A 257 -20.43 -21.51 2.67
CA TRP A 257 -21.19 -20.36 2.21
C TRP A 257 -21.39 -19.38 3.34
N VAL A 258 -20.94 -18.16 3.15
CA VAL A 258 -20.95 -17.11 4.18
C VAL A 258 -21.79 -15.92 3.74
N ASP A 259 -22.29 -15.15 4.69
CA ASP A 259 -22.98 -13.90 4.40
C ASP A 259 -22.04 -12.92 3.67
N ALA A 260 -22.56 -12.08 2.79
CA ALA A 260 -21.73 -11.10 2.05
C ALA A 260 -20.95 -10.16 2.97
N GLU A 261 -21.48 -9.90 4.18
CA GLU A 261 -20.85 -9.08 5.20
C GLU A 261 -19.90 -9.87 6.13
N HIS A 262 -19.78 -11.19 5.96
CA HIS A 262 -18.82 -11.98 6.70
C HIS A 262 -17.40 -11.42 6.50
N PRO A 263 -16.61 -11.18 7.57
CA PRO A 263 -15.25 -10.69 7.45
C PRO A 263 -14.39 -11.63 6.60
N LEU A 264 -13.75 -11.08 5.58
CA LEU A 264 -12.87 -11.82 4.68
C LEU A 264 -11.45 -11.86 5.23
N PHE A 265 -10.94 -10.69 5.59
CA PHE A 265 -9.60 -10.55 6.14
C PHE A 265 -9.47 -9.31 7.04
N LEU A 266 -8.39 -9.33 7.81
CA LEU A 266 -7.90 -8.21 8.60
C LEU A 266 -6.52 -7.82 8.09
N LEU A 267 -6.34 -6.55 7.70
CA LEU A 267 -5.04 -6.06 7.24
C LEU A 267 -4.61 -4.85 8.05
N TYR A 268 -3.42 -4.94 8.65
CA TYR A 268 -2.91 -3.91 9.53
C TYR A 268 -2.13 -2.83 8.79
N THR A 269 -2.53 -1.59 9.00
CA THR A 269 -1.84 -0.41 8.49
C THR A 269 -1.20 0.38 9.62
N SER A 270 -0.12 1.12 9.31
CA SER A 270 0.49 2.03 10.28
C SER A 270 -0.45 3.22 10.56
N GLY A 271 -0.94 3.34 11.78
CA GLY A 271 -1.73 4.49 12.22
C GLY A 271 -0.87 5.72 12.50
N SER A 272 -1.43 6.92 12.36
CA SER A 272 -0.81 8.19 12.79
C SER A 272 -0.53 8.25 14.29
N THR A 273 -1.26 7.46 15.09
CA THR A 273 -1.17 7.40 16.55
C THR A 273 -0.24 6.31 17.09
N GLY A 274 0.55 5.64 16.24
CA GLY A 274 1.52 4.61 16.64
C GLY A 274 0.96 3.18 16.71
N LYS A 275 -0.26 2.94 17.22
CA LYS A 275 -0.87 1.61 17.23
C LYS A 275 -1.38 1.26 15.82
N PRO A 276 -1.03 0.10 15.24
CA PRO A 276 -1.56 -0.35 13.95
C PRO A 276 -3.10 -0.41 13.95
N LYS A 277 -3.71 -0.14 12.78
CA LYS A 277 -5.15 -0.24 12.55
C LYS A 277 -5.45 -1.55 11.84
N GLY A 278 -6.23 -2.42 12.43
CA GLY A 278 -6.74 -3.65 11.80
C GLY A 278 -7.93 -3.34 10.89
N ILE A 279 -7.70 -3.11 9.62
CA ILE A 279 -8.74 -2.82 8.62
C ILE A 279 -9.51 -4.12 8.34
N GLN A 280 -10.83 -4.09 8.56
CA GLN A 280 -11.71 -5.23 8.28
C GLN A 280 -12.44 -5.04 6.96
N HIS A 281 -12.31 -6.01 6.05
CA HIS A 281 -13.09 -6.08 4.81
C HIS A 281 -14.08 -7.24 4.84
N SER A 282 -15.26 -7.01 4.20
CA SER A 282 -16.29 -8.04 4.01
C SER A 282 -16.06 -8.85 2.73
N SER A 283 -16.73 -9.99 2.62
CA SER A 283 -16.57 -10.93 1.50
C SER A 283 -17.16 -10.43 0.19
N GLY A 284 -18.46 -10.08 0.17
CA GLY A 284 -19.18 -9.80 -1.07
C GLY A 284 -18.79 -8.49 -1.74
N GLY A 285 -18.84 -7.40 -0.99
CA GLY A 285 -18.56 -6.06 -1.52
C GLY A 285 -17.11 -5.89 -1.96
N TYR A 286 -16.17 -6.41 -1.17
CA TYR A 286 -14.74 -6.37 -1.53
C TYR A 286 -14.44 -7.15 -2.81
N LEU A 287 -14.96 -8.38 -2.93
CA LEU A 287 -14.73 -9.21 -4.12
C LEU A 287 -15.31 -8.57 -5.38
N LEU A 288 -16.54 -8.02 -5.30
CA LEU A 288 -17.16 -7.33 -6.42
C LEU A 288 -16.27 -6.25 -7.00
N GLN A 289 -15.83 -5.32 -6.16
CA GLN A 289 -15.06 -4.17 -6.63
C GLN A 289 -13.64 -4.56 -7.02
N SER A 290 -13.03 -5.55 -6.36
CA SER A 290 -11.73 -6.11 -6.76
C SER A 290 -11.80 -6.68 -8.17
N LYS A 291 -12.85 -7.45 -8.50
CA LYS A 291 -13.07 -8.00 -9.84
C LYS A 291 -13.35 -6.92 -10.87
N LEU A 292 -14.26 -5.99 -10.58
CA LEU A 292 -14.63 -4.90 -11.50
C LEU A 292 -13.45 -3.99 -11.81
N SER A 293 -12.71 -3.55 -10.78
CA SER A 293 -11.56 -2.68 -10.98
C SER A 293 -10.44 -3.40 -11.74
N SER A 294 -10.22 -4.70 -11.52
CA SER A 294 -9.28 -5.49 -12.30
C SER A 294 -9.66 -5.52 -13.79
N ARG A 295 -10.94 -5.69 -14.11
CA ARG A 295 -11.44 -5.68 -15.48
C ARG A 295 -11.39 -4.28 -16.11
N TRP A 296 -11.81 -3.25 -15.40
CA TRP A 296 -11.95 -1.90 -15.98
C TRP A 296 -10.62 -1.16 -16.08
N VAL A 297 -9.83 -1.18 -14.99
CA VAL A 297 -8.56 -0.44 -14.91
C VAL A 297 -7.48 -1.10 -15.75
N PHE A 298 -7.38 -2.43 -15.68
CA PHE A 298 -6.34 -3.16 -16.40
C PHE A 298 -6.82 -3.75 -17.74
N ASP A 299 -8.10 -3.56 -18.07
CA ASP A 299 -8.66 -4.12 -19.30
C ASP A 299 -8.28 -5.59 -19.51
N LEU A 300 -8.37 -6.39 -18.42
CA LEU A 300 -7.94 -7.78 -18.42
C LEU A 300 -8.66 -8.61 -19.48
N GLN A 301 -7.88 -9.24 -20.35
CA GLN A 301 -8.32 -10.16 -21.40
C GLN A 301 -7.91 -11.60 -21.06
N ASP A 302 -8.48 -12.58 -21.75
CA ASP A 302 -8.23 -14.00 -21.47
C ASP A 302 -6.77 -14.44 -21.70
N ASP A 303 -6.07 -13.79 -22.62
CA ASP A 303 -4.68 -14.10 -22.98
C ASP A 303 -3.64 -13.26 -22.22
N ASP A 304 -4.09 -12.40 -21.31
CA ASP A 304 -3.18 -11.57 -20.53
C ASP A 304 -2.40 -12.38 -19.50
N VAL A 305 -1.13 -12.00 -19.35
CA VAL A 305 -0.27 -12.35 -18.24
C VAL A 305 -0.08 -11.09 -17.39
N PHE A 306 -0.72 -11.08 -16.24
CA PHE A 306 -0.75 -9.93 -15.33
C PHE A 306 0.32 -10.07 -14.26
N TRP A 307 1.15 -9.07 -14.11
CA TRP A 307 2.12 -9.03 -13.03
C TRP A 307 1.97 -7.78 -12.18
N CYS A 308 1.46 -7.97 -10.98
CA CYS A 308 1.52 -7.00 -9.89
C CYS A 308 2.71 -7.36 -8.99
N THR A 309 3.63 -6.41 -8.79
CA THR A 309 4.85 -6.66 -8.00
C THR A 309 4.64 -6.52 -6.49
N ALA A 310 3.43 -6.23 -6.05
CA ALA A 310 3.11 -6.05 -4.64
C ALA A 310 3.06 -7.38 -3.89
N ASP A 311 3.61 -7.39 -2.68
CA ASP A 311 3.47 -8.49 -1.73
C ASP A 311 2.04 -8.55 -1.17
N VAL A 312 1.53 -9.76 -0.93
CA VAL A 312 0.20 -9.98 -0.34
C VAL A 312 0.10 -9.52 1.12
N GLY A 313 1.18 -9.20 1.78
CA GLY A 313 1.20 -8.49 3.07
C GLY A 313 0.66 -7.05 2.99
N TRP A 314 0.35 -6.55 1.79
CA TRP A 314 -0.24 -5.25 1.52
C TRP A 314 -1.57 -5.40 0.79
N VAL A 315 -2.45 -4.40 0.91
CA VAL A 315 -3.76 -4.45 0.25
C VAL A 315 -3.64 -4.59 -1.28
N THR A 316 -2.60 -4.03 -1.90
CA THR A 316 -2.37 -4.16 -3.33
C THR A 316 -2.17 -5.62 -3.74
N GLY A 317 -1.43 -6.38 -2.94
CA GLY A 317 -1.28 -7.82 -3.14
C GLY A 317 -2.58 -8.59 -2.88
N HIS A 318 -3.36 -8.22 -1.85
CA HIS A 318 -4.67 -8.82 -1.66
C HIS A 318 -5.54 -8.62 -2.90
N THR A 319 -5.76 -7.36 -3.30
CA THR A 319 -6.72 -7.01 -4.34
C THR A 319 -6.27 -7.46 -5.73
N TYR A 320 -4.99 -7.22 -6.09
CA TYR A 320 -4.49 -7.39 -7.45
C TYR A 320 -3.46 -8.53 -7.63
N VAL A 321 -3.28 -9.38 -6.60
CA VAL A 321 -2.59 -10.67 -6.72
C VAL A 321 -3.53 -11.79 -6.31
N ALA A 322 -4.07 -11.76 -5.08
CA ALA A 322 -4.82 -12.90 -4.56
C ALA A 322 -6.27 -12.99 -5.06
N TYR A 323 -6.97 -11.86 -5.29
CA TYR A 323 -8.43 -11.89 -5.50
C TYR A 323 -8.90 -11.41 -6.87
N GLY A 324 -8.75 -10.13 -7.20
CA GLY A 324 -9.39 -9.53 -8.37
C GLY A 324 -9.06 -10.20 -9.70
N PRO A 325 -7.78 -10.35 -10.05
CA PRO A 325 -7.40 -11.04 -11.30
C PRO A 325 -7.80 -12.51 -11.34
N LEU A 326 -7.69 -13.26 -10.23
CA LEU A 326 -8.17 -14.65 -10.17
C LEU A 326 -9.68 -14.74 -10.35
N ALA A 327 -10.45 -13.81 -9.76
CA ALA A 327 -11.89 -13.74 -10.00
C ALA A 327 -12.25 -13.43 -11.47
N CYS A 328 -11.32 -12.80 -12.22
CA CYS A 328 -11.44 -12.58 -13.67
C CYS A 328 -10.98 -13.78 -14.52
N GLY A 329 -10.37 -14.80 -13.94
CA GLY A 329 -9.78 -15.92 -14.67
C GLY A 329 -8.45 -15.62 -15.35
N ALA A 330 -7.69 -14.63 -14.85
CA ALA A 330 -6.42 -14.20 -15.42
C ALA A 330 -5.25 -15.14 -15.07
N THR A 331 -4.14 -15.02 -15.81
CA THR A 331 -2.85 -15.61 -15.47
C THR A 331 -2.03 -14.59 -14.70
N LEU A 332 -1.51 -14.97 -13.53
CA LEU A 332 -0.70 -14.13 -12.64
C LEU A 332 0.76 -14.52 -12.65
N VAL A 333 1.66 -13.54 -12.51
CA VAL A 333 3.04 -13.79 -12.14
C VAL A 333 3.23 -13.47 -10.66
N LEU A 334 3.80 -14.42 -9.91
CA LEU A 334 4.30 -14.25 -8.55
C LEU A 334 5.83 -14.32 -8.59
N TYR A 335 6.49 -13.36 -7.96
CA TYR A 335 7.93 -13.34 -7.85
C TYR A 335 8.37 -13.25 -6.39
N GLU A 336 9.09 -14.26 -5.92
CA GLU A 336 9.77 -14.23 -4.64
C GLU A 336 11.21 -13.76 -4.86
N GLY A 337 11.53 -12.54 -4.41
CA GLY A 337 12.86 -11.99 -4.54
C GLY A 337 12.91 -10.47 -4.50
N ALA A 338 14.11 -9.92 -4.71
CA ALA A 338 14.32 -8.48 -4.83
C ALA A 338 14.35 -8.04 -6.32
N PRO A 339 13.92 -6.80 -6.64
CA PRO A 339 13.81 -6.34 -8.02
C PRO A 339 15.13 -6.26 -8.77
N THR A 340 16.26 -6.27 -8.05
CA THR A 340 17.60 -6.09 -8.60
C THR A 340 18.54 -7.28 -8.32
N THR A 341 17.99 -8.45 -8.01
CA THR A 341 18.77 -9.67 -7.76
C THR A 341 18.50 -10.71 -8.86
N PRO A 342 19.53 -11.24 -9.54
CA PRO A 342 20.97 -11.02 -9.34
C PRO A 342 21.49 -9.69 -9.90
N ASP A 343 20.74 -9.01 -10.75
CA ASP A 343 21.10 -7.73 -11.37
C ASP A 343 19.87 -6.85 -11.65
N ALA A 344 20.10 -5.62 -12.11
CA ALA A 344 19.06 -4.63 -12.38
C ALA A 344 18.14 -4.98 -13.59
N GLY A 345 18.47 -6.01 -14.35
CA GLY A 345 17.63 -6.54 -15.43
C GLY A 345 16.56 -7.53 -14.98
N ARG A 346 16.53 -7.89 -13.68
CA ARG A 346 15.67 -8.98 -13.18
C ARG A 346 14.19 -8.84 -13.55
N PHE A 347 13.60 -7.68 -13.33
CA PHE A 347 12.19 -7.45 -13.65
C PHE A 347 11.93 -7.57 -15.17
N TRP A 348 12.82 -7.06 -15.97
CA TRP A 348 12.69 -7.07 -17.41
C TRP A 348 12.86 -8.48 -17.98
N LYS A 349 13.75 -9.27 -17.38
CA LYS A 349 13.90 -10.69 -17.69
C LYS A 349 12.63 -11.47 -17.39
N ILE A 350 11.98 -11.23 -16.25
CA ILE A 350 10.70 -11.86 -15.89
C ILE A 350 9.62 -11.47 -16.92
N CYS A 351 9.52 -10.18 -17.26
CA CYS A 351 8.57 -9.71 -18.27
C CYS A 351 8.75 -10.44 -19.62
N GLN A 352 9.99 -10.56 -20.10
CA GLN A 352 10.30 -11.26 -21.34
C GLN A 352 10.01 -12.76 -21.23
N THR A 353 10.52 -13.42 -20.17
CA THR A 353 10.47 -14.88 -20.02
C THR A 353 9.02 -15.37 -19.95
N HIS A 354 8.17 -14.69 -19.21
CA HIS A 354 6.79 -15.09 -19.00
C HIS A 354 5.79 -14.39 -19.92
N GLY A 355 6.28 -13.51 -20.79
CA GLY A 355 5.43 -12.79 -21.74
C GLY A 355 4.42 -11.89 -21.05
N VAL A 356 4.85 -11.17 -20.00
CA VAL A 356 3.98 -10.27 -19.25
C VAL A 356 3.37 -9.22 -20.16
N THR A 357 2.06 -9.06 -20.10
CA THR A 357 1.30 -8.11 -20.93
C THR A 357 0.89 -6.87 -20.14
N ILE A 358 0.68 -7.03 -18.85
CA ILE A 358 0.30 -5.94 -17.93
C ILE A 358 1.25 -5.93 -16.74
N PHE A 359 1.91 -4.79 -16.52
CA PHE A 359 2.88 -4.62 -15.45
C PHE A 359 2.45 -3.51 -14.50
N TYR A 360 2.19 -3.86 -13.23
CA TYR A 360 1.67 -2.98 -12.20
C TYR A 360 2.61 -2.92 -11.00
N THR A 361 3.17 -1.74 -10.72
CA THR A 361 4.21 -1.59 -9.69
C THR A 361 4.15 -0.22 -9.00
N ALA A 362 4.97 -0.03 -7.96
CA ALA A 362 5.01 1.23 -7.21
C ALA A 362 5.96 2.25 -7.84
N PRO A 363 5.67 3.56 -7.79
CA PRO A 363 6.57 4.63 -8.24
C PRO A 363 7.96 4.57 -7.62
N THR A 364 8.09 4.14 -6.37
CA THR A 364 9.40 3.92 -5.73
C THR A 364 10.22 2.87 -6.47
N ALA A 365 9.62 1.76 -6.91
CA ALA A 365 10.31 0.75 -7.71
C ALA A 365 10.72 1.32 -9.08
N ILE A 366 9.83 2.09 -9.73
CA ILE A 366 10.10 2.74 -11.01
C ILE A 366 11.31 3.69 -10.88
N ARG A 367 11.33 4.55 -9.85
CA ARG A 367 12.46 5.48 -9.61
C ARG A 367 13.77 4.74 -9.33
N ALA A 368 13.71 3.65 -8.55
CA ALA A 368 14.90 2.83 -8.27
C ALA A 368 15.46 2.20 -9.55
N LEU A 369 14.61 1.65 -10.40
CA LEU A 369 15.01 1.06 -11.68
C LEU A 369 15.50 2.11 -12.69
N MET A 370 14.84 3.27 -12.76
CA MET A 370 15.26 4.42 -13.56
C MET A 370 16.69 4.90 -13.18
N LYS A 371 17.01 4.90 -11.88
CA LYS A 371 18.36 5.27 -11.40
C LYS A 371 19.46 4.34 -11.88
N LEU A 372 19.12 3.07 -12.16
CA LEU A 372 20.08 2.04 -12.58
C LEU A 372 20.42 2.12 -14.08
N GLY A 373 19.69 2.94 -14.87
CA GLY A 373 19.99 3.22 -16.26
C GLY A 373 19.10 2.49 -17.27
N ASP A 374 18.99 3.10 -18.46
CA ASP A 374 18.13 2.62 -19.55
C ASP A 374 18.70 1.38 -20.26
N GLU A 375 20.01 1.15 -20.12
CA GLU A 375 20.70 0.00 -20.70
C GLU A 375 20.18 -1.35 -20.16
N TRP A 376 19.58 -1.36 -18.97
CA TRP A 376 19.05 -2.60 -18.40
C TRP A 376 17.77 -3.07 -19.10
N PRO A 377 16.70 -2.27 -19.18
CA PRO A 377 15.51 -2.68 -19.93
C PRO A 377 15.79 -2.89 -21.42
N ALA A 378 16.72 -2.16 -22.01
CA ALA A 378 17.08 -2.29 -23.44
C ALA A 378 17.64 -3.68 -23.83
N ARG A 379 18.07 -4.50 -22.88
CA ARG A 379 18.57 -5.86 -23.12
C ARG A 379 17.46 -6.90 -23.31
N TYR A 380 16.21 -6.55 -23.05
CA TYR A 380 15.08 -7.49 -23.00
C TYR A 380 13.98 -7.08 -23.96
N ASP A 381 13.29 -8.07 -24.51
CA ASP A 381 12.11 -7.83 -25.34
C ASP A 381 10.86 -7.56 -24.46
N LEU A 382 10.48 -6.30 -24.39
CA LEU A 382 9.28 -5.85 -23.69
C LEU A 382 8.07 -5.60 -24.61
N SER A 383 8.12 -6.11 -25.86
CA SER A 383 7.08 -5.88 -26.89
C SER A 383 5.72 -6.47 -26.51
N LYS A 384 5.70 -7.47 -25.62
CA LYS A 384 4.45 -8.08 -25.10
C LYS A 384 3.71 -7.16 -24.13
N LEU A 385 4.40 -6.24 -23.46
CA LEU A 385 3.74 -5.28 -22.60
C LEU A 385 2.74 -4.45 -23.42
N ARG A 386 1.49 -4.41 -22.98
CA ARG A 386 0.43 -3.61 -23.58
C ARG A 386 -0.14 -2.54 -22.66
N LEU A 387 0.03 -2.71 -21.34
CA LEU A 387 -0.45 -1.77 -20.33
C LEU A 387 0.51 -1.73 -19.14
N LEU A 388 0.72 -0.54 -18.62
CA LEU A 388 1.49 -0.27 -17.42
C LEU A 388 0.60 0.33 -16.34
N GLY A 389 0.94 0.12 -15.08
CA GLY A 389 0.20 0.71 -13.97
C GLY A 389 1.10 1.14 -12.83
N SER A 390 0.64 2.12 -12.06
CA SER A 390 1.32 2.65 -10.89
C SER A 390 0.39 2.71 -9.68
N VAL A 391 0.96 2.46 -8.47
CA VAL A 391 0.18 2.29 -7.24
C VAL A 391 0.97 2.62 -5.98
N GLY A 392 0.25 3.02 -4.94
CA GLY A 392 0.73 3.10 -3.56
C GLY A 392 1.22 4.48 -3.13
N GLU A 393 1.63 5.30 -4.07
CA GLU A 393 1.99 6.72 -3.87
C GLU A 393 1.81 7.50 -5.18
N PRO A 394 1.70 8.83 -5.14
CA PRO A 394 1.71 9.63 -6.37
C PRO A 394 3.01 9.44 -7.14
N ILE A 395 2.91 9.29 -8.46
CA ILE A 395 4.07 9.24 -9.35
C ILE A 395 4.42 10.64 -9.84
N ASN A 396 5.69 11.02 -9.74
CA ASN A 396 6.13 12.29 -10.31
C ASN A 396 6.21 12.23 -11.85
N PRO A 397 5.98 13.34 -12.55
CA PRO A 397 5.93 13.37 -14.02
C PRO A 397 7.17 12.78 -14.71
N GLU A 398 8.37 13.00 -14.17
CA GLU A 398 9.60 12.48 -14.77
C GLU A 398 9.69 10.94 -14.72
N ALA A 399 9.34 10.33 -13.60
CA ALA A 399 9.29 8.87 -13.49
C ALA A 399 8.19 8.28 -14.38
N TRP A 400 7.04 8.97 -14.48
CA TRP A 400 5.95 8.59 -15.37
C TRP A 400 6.40 8.62 -16.84
N MET A 401 7.10 9.67 -17.26
CA MET A 401 7.62 9.81 -18.63
C MET A 401 8.69 8.77 -18.96
N TRP A 402 9.57 8.46 -18.00
CA TRP A 402 10.54 7.37 -18.16
C TRP A 402 9.81 6.03 -18.32
N TYR A 403 8.84 5.75 -17.47
CA TYR A 403 8.05 4.53 -17.52
C TYR A 403 7.29 4.39 -18.83
N HIS A 404 6.70 5.48 -19.32
CA HIS A 404 6.01 5.53 -20.62
C HIS A 404 6.95 5.28 -21.81
N ARG A 405 8.09 5.98 -21.84
CA ARG A 405 9.02 5.91 -22.98
C ARG A 405 9.86 4.66 -22.97
N VAL A 406 10.56 4.40 -21.86
CA VAL A 406 11.58 3.35 -21.79
C VAL A 406 10.96 1.98 -21.64
N ILE A 407 9.97 1.83 -20.77
CA ILE A 407 9.34 0.53 -20.53
C ILE A 407 8.13 0.31 -21.45
N GLY A 408 7.28 1.31 -21.57
CA GLY A 408 6.08 1.25 -22.39
C GLY A 408 6.34 1.39 -23.89
N GLY A 409 7.53 1.87 -24.31
CA GLY A 409 7.88 2.13 -25.71
C GLY A 409 6.90 3.08 -26.39
N GLU A 410 6.34 4.04 -25.65
CA GLU A 410 5.33 5.03 -26.05
C GLU A 410 4.01 4.44 -26.57
N ARG A 411 3.83 3.10 -26.52
CA ARG A 411 2.64 2.38 -26.98
C ARG A 411 1.70 1.93 -25.88
N CYS A 412 2.24 1.78 -24.62
CA CYS A 412 1.46 1.33 -23.47
C CYS A 412 0.82 2.53 -22.79
N PRO A 413 -0.50 2.56 -22.60
CA PRO A 413 -1.10 3.51 -21.67
C PRO A 413 -0.65 3.19 -20.24
N ILE A 414 -0.63 4.22 -19.38
CA ILE A 414 -0.33 4.06 -17.96
C ILE A 414 -1.59 4.33 -17.15
N VAL A 415 -1.97 3.38 -16.30
CA VAL A 415 -3.04 3.56 -15.31
C VAL A 415 -2.41 3.92 -13.97
N ASP A 416 -2.55 5.18 -13.59
CA ASP A 416 -2.11 5.70 -12.31
C ASP A 416 -3.28 5.67 -11.33
N THR A 417 -3.24 4.75 -10.36
CA THR A 417 -4.38 4.41 -9.52
C THR A 417 -4.31 5.08 -8.16
N TRP A 418 -5.38 5.78 -7.76
CA TRP A 418 -5.56 6.20 -6.38
C TRP A 418 -6.56 5.30 -5.67
N TRP A 419 -6.16 4.78 -4.53
CA TRP A 419 -6.96 4.01 -3.60
C TRP A 419 -6.17 3.72 -2.31
N GLN A 420 -6.80 3.10 -1.34
CA GLN A 420 -6.26 2.87 -0.01
C GLN A 420 -6.58 1.45 0.46
N THR A 421 -5.93 0.99 1.54
CA THR A 421 -6.34 -0.24 2.24
C THR A 421 -7.82 -0.16 2.61
N GLU A 422 -8.23 0.98 3.09
CA GLU A 422 -9.58 1.30 3.53
C GLU A 422 -10.61 1.27 2.39
N THR A 423 -10.23 1.60 1.18
CA THR A 423 -11.16 1.57 0.03
C THR A 423 -11.30 0.19 -0.61
N GLY A 424 -10.37 -0.71 -0.34
CA GLY A 424 -10.37 -2.10 -0.79
C GLY A 424 -9.92 -2.30 -2.23
N ALA A 425 -10.21 -1.37 -3.14
CA ALA A 425 -9.84 -1.42 -4.55
C ALA A 425 -9.69 -0.02 -5.14
N ALA A 426 -9.25 0.09 -6.41
CA ALA A 426 -9.08 1.36 -7.12
C ALA A 426 -10.38 2.17 -7.14
N MET A 427 -10.25 3.45 -6.87
CA MET A 427 -11.36 4.41 -6.79
C MET A 427 -11.28 5.46 -7.89
N ILE A 428 -10.08 5.99 -8.14
CA ILE A 428 -9.80 7.00 -9.16
C ILE A 428 -8.65 6.48 -10.02
N SER A 429 -8.87 6.38 -11.32
CA SER A 429 -7.88 5.84 -12.26
C SER A 429 -8.27 6.18 -13.70
N PRO A 430 -7.32 6.40 -14.61
CA PRO A 430 -7.64 6.37 -16.03
C PRO A 430 -8.16 5.00 -16.43
N LEU A 431 -9.09 4.99 -17.37
CA LEU A 431 -9.53 3.79 -18.06
C LEU A 431 -8.84 3.76 -19.43
N PRO A 432 -7.97 2.78 -19.71
CA PRO A 432 -6.90 2.91 -20.69
C PRO A 432 -7.37 3.09 -22.14
N ALA A 433 -8.61 2.66 -22.45
CA ALA A 433 -9.19 2.82 -23.78
C ALA A 433 -10.01 4.11 -23.99
N THR A 434 -10.30 4.83 -22.91
CA THR A 434 -11.31 5.90 -22.94
C THR A 434 -10.82 7.22 -22.34
N THR A 435 -9.78 7.18 -21.49
CA THR A 435 -9.32 8.35 -20.75
C THR A 435 -7.94 8.77 -21.24
N ALA A 436 -7.78 10.01 -21.67
CA ALA A 436 -6.46 10.58 -21.90
C ALA A 436 -5.71 10.69 -20.57
N THR A 437 -4.45 10.30 -20.54
CA THR A 437 -3.63 10.34 -19.31
C THR A 437 -2.79 11.59 -19.24
N LYS A 438 -2.51 12.07 -18.01
CA LYS A 438 -1.56 13.14 -17.74
C LYS A 438 -0.54 12.63 -16.72
N PRO A 439 0.76 12.87 -16.94
CA PRO A 439 1.82 12.39 -16.05
C PRO A 439 1.60 12.79 -14.59
N GLY A 440 1.32 11.83 -13.70
CA GLY A 440 1.09 12.06 -12.27
C GLY A 440 -0.36 12.28 -11.85
N SER A 441 -1.31 12.28 -12.78
CA SER A 441 -2.73 12.36 -12.47
C SER A 441 -3.39 11.00 -12.41
N CYS A 442 -4.15 10.72 -11.34
CA CYS A 442 -5.04 9.55 -11.29
C CYS A 442 -6.35 9.77 -12.06
N THR A 443 -6.53 10.88 -12.71
CA THR A 443 -7.60 11.29 -13.64
C THR A 443 -9.00 11.35 -13.03
N ILE A 444 -9.85 10.36 -13.23
CA ILE A 444 -11.29 10.44 -12.92
C ILE A 444 -11.77 9.27 -12.06
N PRO A 445 -12.80 9.48 -11.22
CA PRO A 445 -13.42 8.38 -10.46
C PRO A 445 -13.97 7.28 -11.38
N LEU A 446 -13.88 6.03 -10.91
CA LEU A 446 -14.47 4.88 -11.58
C LEU A 446 -16.00 4.96 -11.55
N PRO A 447 -16.72 4.24 -12.47
CA PRO A 447 -18.17 4.16 -12.43
C PRO A 447 -18.69 3.74 -11.04
N GLY A 448 -19.68 4.43 -10.52
CA GLY A 448 -20.22 4.19 -9.18
C GLY A 448 -19.41 4.78 -8.02
N ILE A 449 -18.33 5.52 -8.28
CA ILE A 449 -17.55 6.21 -7.25
C ILE A 449 -17.80 7.71 -7.32
N GLU A 450 -18.25 8.29 -6.22
CA GLU A 450 -18.49 9.74 -6.11
C GLU A 450 -17.44 10.42 -5.23
N ALA A 451 -16.30 10.77 -5.82
CA ALA A 451 -15.26 11.56 -5.15
C ALA A 451 -15.53 13.07 -5.29
N ASP A 452 -15.06 13.84 -4.31
CA ASP A 452 -15.01 15.30 -4.37
C ASP A 452 -13.81 15.86 -3.60
N ILE A 453 -13.56 17.14 -3.78
CA ILE A 453 -12.54 17.88 -3.03
C ILE A 453 -13.26 18.98 -2.25
N VAL A 454 -13.04 19.01 -0.94
CA VAL A 454 -13.71 19.96 -0.04
C VAL A 454 -12.72 20.80 0.76
N ASP A 455 -13.15 21.99 1.17
CA ASP A 455 -12.38 22.85 2.07
C ASP A 455 -12.46 22.38 3.54
N ASP A 456 -11.85 23.12 4.47
CA ASP A 456 -11.86 22.82 5.91
C ASP A 456 -13.26 22.82 6.53
N ASN A 457 -14.27 23.40 5.85
CA ASN A 457 -15.66 23.45 6.27
C ASN A 457 -16.53 22.39 5.58
N GLY A 458 -15.93 21.50 4.78
CA GLY A 458 -16.65 20.48 4.00
C GLY A 458 -17.43 21.04 2.81
N LYS A 459 -17.09 22.24 2.31
CA LYS A 459 -17.70 22.81 1.11
C LYS A 459 -16.88 22.44 -0.12
N PRO A 460 -17.53 22.06 -1.25
CA PRO A 460 -16.84 21.73 -2.48
C PRO A 460 -15.92 22.85 -2.98
N VAL A 461 -14.68 22.50 -3.31
CA VAL A 461 -13.70 23.38 -3.93
C VAL A 461 -14.00 23.45 -5.43
N LYS A 462 -14.53 24.59 -5.89
CA LYS A 462 -14.95 24.79 -7.29
C LYS A 462 -13.85 25.36 -8.18
N ARG A 463 -12.88 26.08 -7.59
CA ARG A 463 -11.79 26.71 -8.34
C ARG A 463 -10.84 25.62 -8.86
N PRO A 464 -10.60 25.54 -10.19
CA PRO A 464 -9.57 24.67 -10.72
C PRO A 464 -8.20 24.94 -10.05
N GLU A 465 -7.40 23.92 -9.92
CA GLU A 465 -6.06 23.95 -9.30
C GLU A 465 -6.04 24.25 -7.79
N ALA A 466 -7.16 24.59 -7.17
CA ALA A 466 -7.21 24.72 -5.71
C ALA A 466 -7.33 23.35 -5.06
N GLY A 467 -6.46 23.09 -4.08
CA GLY A 467 -6.45 21.85 -3.32
C GLY A 467 -7.35 21.86 -2.10
N GLY A 468 -7.68 20.67 -1.63
CA GLY A 468 -8.50 20.45 -0.45
C GLY A 468 -8.42 19.00 0.04
N TYR A 469 -9.35 18.62 0.91
CA TYR A 469 -9.53 17.25 1.38
C TYR A 469 -10.18 16.41 0.30
N LEU A 470 -9.55 15.29 -0.05
CA LEU A 470 -10.21 14.28 -0.87
C LEU A 470 -11.22 13.53 -0.02
N VAL A 471 -12.46 13.49 -0.50
CA VAL A 471 -13.57 12.83 0.17
C VAL A 471 -14.34 11.94 -0.79
N ILE A 472 -14.94 10.86 -0.28
CA ILE A 472 -15.92 10.05 -1.01
C ILE A 472 -17.31 10.34 -0.43
N LYS A 473 -18.25 10.67 -1.31
CA LYS A 473 -19.59 11.19 -0.91
C LYS A 473 -20.61 10.11 -0.62
N LYS A 474 -20.45 8.93 -1.23
CA LYS A 474 -21.36 7.79 -1.05
C LYS A 474 -20.59 6.54 -0.65
N PRO A 475 -21.19 5.65 0.16
CA PRO A 475 -20.58 4.38 0.48
C PRO A 475 -20.40 3.52 -0.79
N TRP A 476 -19.38 2.70 -0.85
CA TRP A 476 -19.08 1.80 -1.98
C TRP A 476 -18.92 0.37 -1.47
N PRO A 477 -19.14 -0.66 -2.31
CA PRO A 477 -19.20 -2.03 -1.83
C PRO A 477 -17.93 -2.52 -1.11
N ALA A 478 -16.75 -2.16 -1.59
CA ALA A 478 -15.46 -2.60 -1.03
C ALA A 478 -14.93 -1.72 0.11
N MET A 479 -15.71 -0.75 0.61
CA MET A 479 -15.24 0.06 1.75
C MET A 479 -14.97 -0.82 2.97
N LEU A 480 -13.97 -0.42 3.78
CA LEU A 480 -13.77 -1.07 5.07
C LEU A 480 -15.07 -1.05 5.89
N ARG A 481 -15.29 -2.11 6.65
CA ARG A 481 -16.49 -2.16 7.52
C ARG A 481 -16.26 -1.48 8.85
N THR A 482 -15.07 -1.67 9.41
CA THR A 482 -14.65 -1.07 10.68
C THR A 482 -13.15 -1.25 10.87
N LEU A 483 -12.60 -0.71 11.94
CA LEU A 483 -11.35 -1.16 12.53
C LEU A 483 -11.65 -2.31 13.49
N TRP A 484 -10.87 -3.39 13.40
CA TRP A 484 -11.08 -4.58 14.21
C TRP A 484 -11.16 -4.24 15.71
N ARG A 485 -12.31 -4.50 16.32
CA ARG A 485 -12.60 -4.22 17.73
C ARG A 485 -12.43 -2.76 18.16
N ASP A 486 -12.47 -1.80 17.23
CA ASP A 486 -12.19 -0.38 17.50
C ASP A 486 -13.05 0.53 16.61
N ASN A 487 -14.40 0.38 16.71
CA ASN A 487 -15.34 1.13 15.89
C ASN A 487 -15.32 2.63 16.19
N ASP A 488 -15.06 3.02 17.45
CA ASP A 488 -14.95 4.44 17.81
C ASP A 488 -13.79 5.10 17.06
N ARG A 489 -12.65 4.41 16.96
CA ARG A 489 -11.52 4.90 16.17
C ARG A 489 -11.79 4.90 14.67
N TYR A 490 -12.62 3.97 14.16
CA TYR A 490 -13.10 4.00 12.77
C TYR A 490 -13.89 5.28 12.50
N LEU A 491 -14.88 5.59 13.33
CA LEU A 491 -15.71 6.79 13.20
C LEU A 491 -14.86 8.05 13.29
N ALA A 492 -14.02 8.16 14.33
CA ALA A 492 -13.14 9.30 14.54
C ALA A 492 -12.14 9.53 13.40
N SER A 493 -11.59 8.43 12.82
CA SER A 493 -10.57 8.53 11.78
C SER A 493 -11.11 8.93 10.41
N TYR A 494 -12.33 8.50 10.07
CA TYR A 494 -12.80 8.57 8.67
C TYR A 494 -14.09 9.36 8.47
N TRP A 495 -14.85 9.66 9.53
CA TRP A 495 -16.21 10.23 9.40
C TRP A 495 -16.45 11.52 10.17
N GLU A 496 -15.95 11.63 11.41
CA GLU A 496 -16.30 12.75 12.32
C GLU A 496 -15.94 14.14 11.79
N LYS A 497 -14.87 14.25 11.01
CA LYS A 497 -14.36 15.56 10.56
C LYS A 497 -15.42 16.44 9.90
N PHE A 498 -16.33 15.86 9.13
CA PHE A 498 -17.40 16.56 8.44
C PHE A 498 -18.78 16.07 8.88
N ASN A 499 -18.94 15.75 10.16
CA ASN A 499 -20.21 15.33 10.79
C ASN A 499 -20.83 14.12 10.06
N ASN A 500 -20.04 13.09 9.80
CA ASN A 500 -20.42 11.83 9.13
C ASN A 500 -20.96 11.99 7.69
N ARG A 501 -20.74 13.15 7.09
CA ARG A 501 -21.29 13.46 5.75
C ARG A 501 -20.46 12.85 4.62
N TYR A 502 -19.19 12.65 4.84
CA TYR A 502 -18.24 12.14 3.84
C TYR A 502 -17.26 11.17 4.48
N TYR A 503 -16.86 10.17 3.71
CA TYR A 503 -15.64 9.44 4.03
C TYR A 503 -14.43 10.33 3.74
N VAL A 504 -13.55 10.50 4.73
CA VAL A 504 -12.36 11.34 4.65
C VAL A 504 -11.15 10.48 4.37
N ALA A 505 -10.61 10.57 3.15
CA ALA A 505 -9.46 9.74 2.73
C ALA A 505 -8.16 10.05 3.49
N GLY A 506 -8.06 11.23 4.10
CA GLY A 506 -6.82 11.70 4.73
C GLY A 506 -5.74 12.10 3.72
N ASP A 507 -6.08 12.14 2.43
CA ASP A 507 -5.24 12.66 1.35
C ASP A 507 -5.72 14.05 0.93
N SER A 508 -4.77 14.89 0.50
CA SER A 508 -5.06 16.15 -0.16
C SER A 508 -5.05 15.94 -1.68
N ALA A 509 -5.96 16.62 -2.37
CA ALA A 509 -6.06 16.56 -3.81
C ALA A 509 -6.48 17.89 -4.40
N ARG A 510 -6.25 18.07 -5.71
CA ARG A 510 -6.81 19.16 -6.54
C ARG A 510 -7.44 18.59 -7.79
N ARG A 511 -8.30 19.38 -8.44
CA ARG A 511 -8.79 19.11 -9.79
C ARG A 511 -8.23 20.13 -10.76
N ASP A 512 -7.78 19.69 -11.93
CA ASP A 512 -7.40 20.61 -13.00
C ASP A 512 -8.62 21.12 -13.78
N LYS A 513 -8.36 21.93 -14.80
CA LYS A 513 -9.40 22.51 -15.67
C LYS A 513 -10.22 21.47 -16.46
N ASP A 514 -9.65 20.27 -16.67
CA ASP A 514 -10.30 19.16 -17.35
C ASP A 514 -11.06 18.24 -16.36
N GLY A 515 -11.04 18.58 -15.07
CA GLY A 515 -11.71 17.82 -14.00
C GLY A 515 -10.91 16.63 -13.47
N TYR A 516 -9.64 16.49 -13.86
CA TYR A 516 -8.78 15.39 -13.44
C TYR A 516 -8.25 15.59 -12.03
N TYR A 517 -8.21 14.50 -11.27
CA TYR A 517 -7.73 14.48 -9.88
C TYR A 517 -6.22 14.29 -9.83
N TRP A 518 -5.59 15.10 -9.01
CA TRP A 518 -4.17 15.08 -8.70
C TRP A 518 -4.01 14.92 -7.20
N ILE A 519 -3.35 13.85 -6.77
CA ILE A 519 -3.07 13.62 -5.35
C ILE A 519 -1.84 14.41 -4.94
N MET A 520 -2.00 15.28 -3.95
CA MET A 520 -0.95 16.19 -3.49
C MET A 520 -0.17 15.65 -2.28
N GLY A 521 -0.53 14.46 -1.80
CA GLY A 521 0.03 13.79 -0.62
C GLY A 521 -0.95 13.67 0.53
N ARG A 522 -0.45 13.24 1.69
CA ARG A 522 -1.26 13.14 2.91
C ARG A 522 -1.60 14.54 3.41
N ILE A 523 -2.80 14.70 3.94
CA ILE A 523 -3.23 15.99 4.50
C ILE A 523 -2.36 16.40 5.70
N ASP A 524 -1.83 15.42 6.44
CA ASP A 524 -0.92 15.63 7.58
C ASP A 524 0.49 16.06 7.15
N ASP A 525 0.83 15.90 5.88
CA ASP A 525 2.12 16.28 5.28
C ASP A 525 2.05 17.65 4.55
N VAL A 526 0.88 18.29 4.50
CA VAL A 526 0.73 19.63 3.94
C VAL A 526 1.43 20.65 4.84
N LEU A 527 2.36 21.40 4.26
CA LEU A 527 3.13 22.43 4.96
C LEU A 527 2.35 23.73 5.10
N ASN A 528 2.49 24.41 6.23
CA ASN A 528 1.90 25.73 6.45
C ASN A 528 3.00 26.80 6.52
N VAL A 529 3.47 27.23 5.35
CA VAL A 529 4.61 28.15 5.22
C VAL A 529 4.09 29.59 5.03
N ALA A 530 4.39 30.47 5.97
CA ALA A 530 3.96 31.89 5.95
C ALA A 530 2.46 32.07 5.69
N GLY A 531 1.64 31.14 6.16
CA GLY A 531 0.18 31.14 5.98
C GLY A 531 -0.31 30.59 4.65
N HIS A 532 0.57 30.02 3.82
CA HIS A 532 0.23 29.28 2.60
C HIS A 532 0.32 27.78 2.86
N ARG A 533 -0.60 27.01 2.29
CA ARG A 533 -0.61 25.55 2.43
C ARG A 533 -0.01 24.94 1.17
N LEU A 534 1.18 24.33 1.32
CA LEU A 534 1.95 23.76 0.23
C LEU A 534 1.97 22.22 0.32
N GLY A 535 1.73 21.55 -0.79
CA GLY A 535 1.90 20.10 -0.89
C GLY A 535 3.39 19.73 -0.94
N THR A 536 3.83 18.81 -0.08
CA THR A 536 5.22 18.32 -0.08
C THR A 536 5.59 17.68 -1.41
N MET A 537 4.65 17.01 -2.06
CA MET A 537 4.86 16.30 -3.33
C MET A 537 5.27 17.22 -4.48
N GLU A 538 4.78 18.46 -4.51
CA GLU A 538 5.14 19.41 -5.56
C GLU A 538 6.62 19.82 -5.45
N ILE A 539 7.08 20.06 -4.22
CA ILE A 539 8.47 20.40 -3.93
C ILE A 539 9.38 19.19 -4.22
N GLU A 540 8.97 18.00 -3.80
CA GLU A 540 9.68 16.74 -4.09
C GLU A 540 9.80 16.50 -5.60
N SER A 541 8.71 16.71 -6.35
CA SER A 541 8.70 16.56 -7.82
C SER A 541 9.63 17.56 -8.50
N ALA A 542 9.63 18.81 -8.04
CA ALA A 542 10.56 19.83 -8.55
C ALA A 542 12.03 19.46 -8.28
N LEU A 543 12.32 18.94 -7.08
CA LEU A 543 13.68 18.47 -6.76
C LEU A 543 14.09 17.30 -7.67
N VAL A 544 13.22 16.30 -7.85
CA VAL A 544 13.51 15.12 -8.69
C VAL A 544 13.62 15.45 -10.18
N ALA A 545 12.96 16.50 -10.65
CA ALA A 545 13.12 17.03 -12.01
C ALA A 545 14.52 17.62 -12.27
N ASN A 546 15.30 17.92 -11.22
CA ASN A 546 16.69 18.33 -11.39
C ASN A 546 17.57 17.13 -11.76
N PRO A 547 18.41 17.23 -12.83
CA PRO A 547 19.23 16.09 -13.29
C PRO A 547 20.17 15.49 -12.23
N LEU A 548 20.52 16.24 -11.20
CA LEU A 548 21.41 15.77 -10.13
C LEU A 548 20.68 14.93 -9.07
N VAL A 549 19.34 15.02 -9.00
CA VAL A 549 18.55 14.40 -7.93
C VAL A 549 17.96 13.09 -8.39
N ALA A 550 18.13 12.05 -7.56
CA ALA A 550 17.52 10.74 -7.77
C ALA A 550 16.20 10.60 -7.01
N GLU A 551 16.19 11.04 -5.74
CA GLU A 551 15.01 10.99 -4.87
C GLU A 551 15.00 12.22 -3.94
N ALA A 552 13.81 12.61 -3.51
CA ALA A 552 13.63 13.65 -2.51
C ALA A 552 12.45 13.34 -1.60
N ALA A 553 12.53 13.78 -0.35
CA ALA A 553 11.42 13.80 0.59
C ALA A 553 11.42 15.14 1.33
N VAL A 554 10.23 15.71 1.48
CA VAL A 554 10.05 17.03 2.09
C VAL A 554 9.16 16.90 3.33
N VAL A 555 9.56 17.61 4.39
CA VAL A 555 8.82 17.69 5.65
C VAL A 555 8.82 19.12 6.19
N GLY A 556 7.87 19.43 7.06
CA GLY A 556 7.82 20.68 7.80
C GLY A 556 8.69 20.67 9.05
N LYS A 557 9.42 21.73 9.26
CA LYS A 557 10.14 22.04 10.50
C LYS A 557 9.53 23.30 11.12
N PRO A 558 9.23 23.35 12.42
CA PRO A 558 8.75 24.57 13.07
C PRO A 558 9.69 25.76 12.82
N HIS A 559 9.09 26.91 12.51
CA HIS A 559 9.84 28.14 12.25
C HIS A 559 9.12 29.34 12.89
N GLU A 560 9.85 30.14 13.67
CA GLU A 560 9.29 31.23 14.48
C GLU A 560 8.48 32.27 13.69
N ILE A 561 8.90 32.58 12.46
CA ILE A 561 8.26 33.63 11.63
C ILE A 561 7.28 33.03 10.62
N LYS A 562 7.63 31.88 10.01
CA LYS A 562 6.86 31.29 8.89
C LYS A 562 5.79 30.28 9.34
N GLY A 563 5.77 29.91 10.64
CA GLY A 563 5.01 28.77 11.16
C GLY A 563 5.75 27.48 10.89
N GLU A 564 5.93 27.13 9.62
CA GLU A 564 6.79 26.01 9.19
C GLU A 564 7.80 26.46 8.15
N ALA A 565 9.00 25.85 8.19
CA ALA A 565 10.02 25.92 7.17
C ALA A 565 10.03 24.63 6.35
N VAL A 566 10.36 24.74 5.08
CA VAL A 566 10.51 23.60 4.16
C VAL A 566 11.86 22.93 4.40
N PHE A 567 11.85 21.68 4.84
CA PHE A 567 13.05 20.87 5.02
C PHE A 567 13.06 19.72 4.01
N ALA A 568 14.11 19.64 3.18
CA ALA A 568 14.24 18.62 2.16
C ALA A 568 15.36 17.62 2.47
N PHE A 569 15.08 16.33 2.31
CA PHE A 569 16.07 15.26 2.27
C PHE A 569 16.25 14.83 0.82
N VAL A 570 17.49 14.82 0.34
CA VAL A 570 17.80 14.63 -1.09
C VAL A 570 18.81 13.52 -1.27
N VAL A 571 18.51 12.58 -2.17
CA VAL A 571 19.42 11.55 -2.67
C VAL A 571 19.87 11.97 -4.06
N LEU A 572 21.17 12.07 -4.27
CA LEU A 572 21.74 12.42 -5.57
C LEU A 572 21.88 11.19 -6.49
N ARG A 573 21.95 11.41 -7.79
CA ARG A 573 22.31 10.35 -8.76
C ARG A 573 23.78 9.95 -8.67
N GLY A 574 24.64 10.87 -8.23
CA GLY A 574 26.04 10.64 -7.91
C GLY A 574 26.28 10.41 -6.43
N ALA A 575 27.54 10.39 -6.02
CA ALA A 575 27.93 10.24 -4.63
C ALA A 575 27.42 11.42 -3.78
N ARG A 576 27.10 11.14 -2.51
CA ARG A 576 26.79 12.15 -1.52
C ARG A 576 28.00 13.09 -1.30
N PRO A 577 27.79 14.41 -1.20
CA PRO A 577 28.87 15.34 -0.90
C PRO A 577 29.55 15.01 0.44
N THR A 578 30.86 14.98 0.43
CA THR A 578 31.69 14.85 1.63
C THR A 578 32.31 16.22 1.93
N GLY A 579 31.71 17.01 2.80
CA GLY A 579 32.16 18.36 3.14
C GLY A 579 31.10 19.43 2.86
N ASP A 580 31.53 20.69 2.68
CA ASP A 580 30.62 21.81 2.45
C ASP A 580 29.90 21.67 1.10
N ALA A 581 28.59 21.55 1.16
CA ALA A 581 27.70 21.44 0.00
C ALA A 581 26.91 22.74 -0.27
N GLY A 582 27.34 23.88 0.28
CA GLY A 582 26.59 25.14 0.25
C GLY A 582 26.20 25.59 -1.17
N GLU A 583 27.10 25.47 -2.15
CA GLU A 583 26.79 25.80 -3.56
C GLU A 583 25.71 24.91 -4.15
N LEU A 584 25.76 23.60 -3.88
CA LEU A 584 24.76 22.64 -4.37
C LEU A 584 23.40 22.87 -3.72
N VAL A 585 23.39 23.13 -2.40
CA VAL A 585 22.17 23.51 -1.67
C VAL A 585 21.55 24.75 -2.29
N GLN A 586 22.35 25.81 -2.55
CA GLN A 586 21.84 27.04 -3.14
C GLN A 586 21.33 26.83 -4.58
N LYS A 587 21.99 25.98 -5.37
CA LYS A 587 21.54 25.61 -6.71
C LYS A 587 20.18 24.91 -6.70
N LEU A 588 19.99 23.93 -5.81
CA LEU A 588 18.72 23.22 -5.67
C LEU A 588 17.61 24.12 -5.11
N ARG A 589 17.91 24.99 -4.17
CA ARG A 589 16.97 26.00 -3.65
C ARG A 589 16.50 26.96 -4.74
N THR A 590 17.44 27.46 -5.56
CA THR A 590 17.11 28.34 -6.70
C THR A 590 16.24 27.60 -7.70
N TRP A 591 16.61 26.36 -8.05
CA TRP A 591 15.85 25.51 -8.94
C TRP A 591 14.40 25.32 -8.46
N VAL A 592 14.17 24.93 -7.20
CA VAL A 592 12.81 24.79 -6.64
C VAL A 592 12.06 26.12 -6.71
N GLY A 593 12.73 27.23 -6.41
CA GLY A 593 12.13 28.56 -6.50
C GLY A 593 11.67 28.95 -7.91
N GLU A 594 12.38 28.51 -8.93
CA GLU A 594 12.01 28.70 -10.34
C GLU A 594 10.86 27.79 -10.78
N GLN A 595 10.85 26.54 -10.30
CA GLN A 595 9.85 25.55 -10.69
C GLN A 595 8.51 25.69 -9.94
N VAL A 596 8.55 25.97 -8.64
CA VAL A 596 7.37 25.97 -7.77
C VAL A 596 7.04 27.36 -7.21
N GLY A 597 8.05 28.21 -7.10
CA GLY A 597 7.90 29.57 -6.55
C GLY A 597 8.72 29.80 -5.29
N ALA A 598 8.96 31.09 -4.99
CA ALA A 598 9.87 31.51 -3.92
C ALA A 598 9.49 30.97 -2.54
N ILE A 599 8.20 30.78 -2.27
CA ILE A 599 7.67 30.30 -0.99
C ILE A 599 7.98 28.82 -0.72
N ALA A 600 8.15 28.05 -1.79
CA ALA A 600 8.44 26.62 -1.73
C ALA A 600 9.94 26.29 -1.65
N LYS A 601 10.80 27.31 -1.70
CA LYS A 601 12.25 27.10 -1.57
C LYS A 601 12.56 26.40 -0.25
N PRO A 602 13.25 25.24 -0.27
CA PRO A 602 13.69 24.61 0.97
C PRO A 602 14.53 25.55 1.81
N ASP A 603 14.19 25.70 3.09
CA ASP A 603 15.01 26.46 4.04
C ASP A 603 16.29 25.70 4.37
N ASP A 604 16.20 24.36 4.36
CA ASP A 604 17.32 23.47 4.59
C ASP A 604 17.25 22.24 3.68
N ILE A 605 18.41 21.73 3.22
CA ILE A 605 18.55 20.53 2.40
C ILE A 605 19.62 19.63 3.05
N ARG A 606 19.22 18.39 3.35
CA ARG A 606 20.13 17.37 3.84
C ARG A 606 20.31 16.28 2.81
N PHE A 607 21.57 15.98 2.45
CA PHE A 607 21.91 14.91 1.53
C PHE A 607 22.02 13.57 2.26
N ALA A 608 21.53 12.51 1.64
CA ALA A 608 21.57 11.14 2.13
C ALA A 608 21.89 10.17 1.00
N ASP A 609 22.38 8.97 1.35
CA ASP A 609 22.58 7.90 0.38
C ASP A 609 21.25 7.22 0.01
N ASN A 610 20.32 7.18 0.97
CA ASN A 610 18.95 6.71 0.80
C ASN A 610 17.98 7.48 1.69
N LEU A 611 16.67 7.29 1.46
CA LEU A 611 15.60 7.76 2.36
C LEU A 611 15.12 6.62 3.26
N PRO A 612 14.63 6.90 4.49
CA PRO A 612 14.03 5.87 5.33
C PRO A 612 12.72 5.41 4.69
N LYS A 613 12.69 4.16 4.30
CA LYS A 613 11.57 3.52 3.61
C LYS A 613 11.07 2.32 4.39
N THR A 614 9.78 2.07 4.29
CA THR A 614 9.24 0.77 4.64
C THR A 614 9.77 -0.27 3.64
N ARG A 615 9.72 -1.53 4.01
CA ARG A 615 10.10 -2.64 3.11
C ARG A 615 9.26 -2.74 1.84
N SER A 616 8.11 -2.04 1.79
CA SER A 616 7.33 -1.83 0.56
C SER A 616 7.81 -0.65 -0.29
N GLY A 617 8.87 0.03 0.12
CA GLY A 617 9.44 1.19 -0.57
C GLY A 617 8.81 2.54 -0.21
N LYS A 618 7.77 2.58 0.63
CA LYS A 618 7.11 3.83 1.03
C LYS A 618 8.00 4.64 1.97
N ILE A 619 8.24 5.92 1.65
CA ILE A 619 9.03 6.84 2.48
C ILE A 619 8.33 7.09 3.81
N MET A 620 9.09 6.94 4.90
CA MET A 620 8.60 7.12 6.28
C MET A 620 8.77 8.57 6.71
N ARG A 621 7.96 9.49 6.14
CA ARG A 621 8.06 10.95 6.41
C ARG A 621 7.95 11.31 7.88
N ARG A 622 7.24 10.52 8.70
CA ARG A 622 7.17 10.73 10.16
C ARG A 622 8.54 10.67 10.81
N LEU A 623 9.43 9.76 10.38
CA LEU A 623 10.80 9.67 10.91
C LEU A 623 11.64 10.85 10.43
N LEU A 624 11.50 11.22 9.16
CA LEU A 624 12.19 12.41 8.61
C LEU A 624 11.76 13.69 9.33
N ARG A 625 10.48 13.80 9.71
CA ARG A 625 9.95 14.93 10.46
C ARG A 625 10.58 15.02 11.85
N SER A 626 10.69 13.93 12.59
CA SER A 626 11.37 13.89 13.88
C SER A 626 12.86 14.24 13.74
N ILE A 627 13.53 13.72 12.71
CA ILE A 627 14.94 14.06 12.43
C ILE A 627 15.10 15.57 12.11
N ALA A 628 14.22 16.15 11.28
CA ALA A 628 14.25 17.56 10.93
C ALA A 628 14.02 18.48 12.14
N ARG A 629 13.24 18.02 13.11
CA ARG A 629 12.94 18.73 14.36
C ARG A 629 13.98 18.50 15.45
N GLY A 630 14.92 17.57 15.27
CA GLY A 630 15.88 17.17 16.29
C GLY A 630 15.25 16.39 17.45
N GLU A 631 14.08 15.80 17.23
CA GLU A 631 13.33 14.99 18.20
C GLU A 631 13.87 13.56 18.27
N GLU A 632 13.72 12.92 19.44
CA GLU A 632 13.98 11.50 19.57
C GLU A 632 12.95 10.69 18.77
N ILE A 633 13.40 9.62 18.12
CA ILE A 633 12.50 8.72 17.37
C ILE A 633 11.88 7.72 18.36
N LEU A 634 10.66 8.03 18.78
CA LEU A 634 9.85 7.16 19.63
C LEU A 634 8.85 6.30 18.83
N GLN A 635 8.78 6.54 17.52
CA GLN A 635 7.83 5.85 16.64
C GLN A 635 8.30 4.43 16.32
N ASP A 636 7.33 3.58 16.01
CA ASP A 636 7.59 2.22 15.53
C ASP A 636 8.44 2.22 14.24
N VAL A 637 9.62 1.65 14.32
CA VAL A 637 10.58 1.47 13.21
C VAL A 637 10.60 0.03 12.70
N SER A 638 9.72 -0.84 13.18
CA SER A 638 9.69 -2.27 12.86
C SER A 638 9.49 -2.56 11.37
N THR A 639 8.90 -1.60 10.65
CA THR A 639 8.65 -1.68 9.19
C THR A 639 9.78 -1.09 8.36
N LEU A 640 10.81 -0.50 8.97
CA LEU A 640 11.92 0.15 8.27
C LEU A 640 12.82 -0.89 7.60
N GLU A 641 13.14 -0.65 6.32
CA GLU A 641 13.98 -1.55 5.52
C GLU A 641 15.43 -1.58 6.02
N ASN A 642 16.00 -0.41 6.28
CA ASN A 642 17.37 -0.25 6.75
C ASN A 642 17.43 0.75 7.92
N PRO A 643 17.52 0.26 9.17
CA PRO A 643 17.62 1.13 10.34
C PRO A 643 18.86 2.04 10.37
N ALA A 644 20.00 1.62 9.78
CA ALA A 644 21.25 2.39 9.79
C ALA A 644 21.13 3.75 9.09
N ILE A 645 20.14 3.91 8.18
CA ILE A 645 19.91 5.19 7.50
C ILE A 645 19.50 6.31 8.48
N LEU A 646 18.90 5.98 9.61
CA LEU A 646 18.48 6.97 10.59
C LEU A 646 19.68 7.65 11.27
N ASP A 647 20.76 6.89 11.53
CA ASP A 647 21.98 7.44 12.15
C ASP A 647 22.70 8.36 11.16
N GLN A 648 22.78 7.97 9.90
CA GLN A 648 23.30 8.83 8.83
C GLN A 648 22.51 10.14 8.71
N LEU A 649 21.19 10.06 8.72
CA LEU A 649 20.32 11.23 8.61
C LEU A 649 20.35 12.13 9.85
N ARG A 650 20.71 11.59 11.01
CA ARG A 650 20.96 12.38 12.22
C ARG A 650 22.31 13.08 12.22
N GLY A 651 23.23 12.68 11.34
CA GLY A 651 24.60 13.18 11.31
C GLY A 651 25.52 12.49 12.31
N VAL A 652 25.12 11.32 12.82
CA VAL A 652 25.94 10.45 13.66
C VAL A 652 26.61 9.45 12.72
N GLU A 653 27.75 9.79 12.14
CA GLU A 653 28.58 8.79 11.46
C GLU A 653 29.34 7.96 12.52
N SER A 654 29.33 6.66 12.36
CA SER A 654 30.12 5.73 13.15
C SER A 654 31.62 6.04 12.94
N GLY A 655 32.18 6.87 13.78
CA GLY A 655 33.62 7.19 13.71
C GLY A 655 34.11 8.40 14.49
N ASP A 656 33.27 9.32 14.90
CA ASP A 656 33.71 10.48 15.67
C ASP A 656 33.05 10.54 17.05
N THR A 657 33.76 10.02 18.06
CA THR A 657 33.58 10.41 19.47
C THR A 657 34.05 11.84 19.63
N VAL A 658 33.18 12.80 19.42
CA VAL A 658 33.45 14.18 19.86
C VAL A 658 32.99 14.30 21.30
N SER A 659 33.98 14.40 22.20
CA SER A 659 33.79 14.82 23.58
C SER A 659 33.02 16.14 23.66
N PRO A 660 32.15 16.31 24.65
CA PRO A 660 31.44 17.57 24.83
C PRO A 660 32.41 18.60 25.43
N THR A 661 32.95 19.48 24.61
CA THR A 661 33.62 20.70 25.10
C THR A 661 32.62 21.86 25.11
N ALA A 662 32.36 22.23 26.34
CA ALA A 662 31.87 23.49 26.86
C ALA A 662 31.99 24.75 25.98
N ALA A 663 30.94 25.55 25.96
CA ALA A 663 31.06 26.98 26.32
C ALA A 663 29.68 27.65 26.32
N ALA A 664 29.20 27.97 27.49
CA ALA A 664 28.33 29.13 27.67
C ALA A 664 29.18 30.25 28.28
N PRO A 665 29.04 31.51 27.92
CA PRO A 665 29.59 32.58 28.70
C PRO A 665 28.59 33.02 29.77
N ALA A 666 29.11 33.02 31.00
CA ALA A 666 28.47 33.54 32.18
C ALA A 666 28.34 35.06 32.13
N HIS A 667 27.20 35.59 32.55
CA HIS A 667 27.10 36.92 33.10
C HIS A 667 27.10 36.85 34.63
N ALA A 668 28.06 37.56 35.21
CA ALA A 668 28.31 37.70 36.64
C ALA A 668 27.24 38.58 37.29
N ALA A 669 26.86 38.21 38.51
CA ALA A 669 26.46 39.14 39.55
C ALA A 669 26.92 38.62 40.93
N ALA A 670 27.53 39.47 41.67
CA ALA A 670 28.29 39.27 42.92
C ALA A 670 27.39 39.14 44.17
N PRO A 671 27.98 38.97 45.37
CA PRO A 671 27.45 38.14 46.45
C PRO A 671 26.82 38.91 47.62
N ALA A 672 25.96 38.22 48.39
CA ALA A 672 25.60 38.72 49.72
C ALA A 672 25.46 37.57 50.73
N THR A 673 26.46 37.58 51.65
CA THR A 673 26.49 37.37 53.11
C THR A 673 25.64 36.27 53.78
N LYS A 674 26.42 35.51 54.52
CA LYS A 674 26.08 34.55 55.58
C LYS A 674 25.21 35.13 56.71
N LYS A 675 24.32 34.32 57.26
CA LYS A 675 24.09 34.20 58.70
C LYS A 675 23.74 32.78 59.12
N LYS A 676 24.52 32.29 60.10
CA LYS A 676 24.31 31.10 60.89
C LYS A 676 23.17 31.32 61.89
N VAL A 677 22.47 30.27 62.31
CA VAL A 677 22.33 29.83 63.71
C VAL A 677 21.32 28.70 63.84
N ALA A 678 21.79 27.59 64.38
CA ALA A 678 21.31 26.61 65.35
C ALA A 678 19.91 25.95 65.24
N GLY A 679 19.92 24.61 65.34
CA GLY A 679 18.78 23.77 65.79
C GLY A 679 18.75 23.77 67.36
N PRO A 680 18.10 22.80 68.06
CA PRO A 680 17.43 21.53 67.62
C PRO A 680 16.10 21.26 68.33
N GLU A 681 15.65 19.97 68.36
CA GLU A 681 14.67 19.26 69.26
C GLU A 681 13.25 19.14 68.69
N GLU A 682 12.91 17.96 68.35
CA GLU A 682 12.32 16.77 69.04
C GLU A 682 10.83 16.88 69.47
N ILE A 683 10.13 15.72 69.27
CA ILE A 683 8.88 15.23 69.90
C ILE A 683 7.59 15.69 69.21
N GLY A 684 6.71 14.85 68.65
CA GLY A 684 6.19 13.57 69.02
C GLY A 684 4.74 13.46 68.61
N ARG A 685 4.35 12.29 68.10
CA ARG A 685 3.06 11.63 68.15
C ARG A 685 1.74 12.42 67.95
N GLN A 686 1.02 12.20 66.94
CA GLN A 686 -0.17 11.31 66.92
C GLN A 686 -0.53 10.96 65.48
#